data_2b286a930f36e0b157f7f1b971bb95e4
#
_entry.id   2b286a930f36e0b157f7f1b971bb95e4
#
_cell.length_a   1.000
_cell.length_b   1.000
_cell.length_c   1.000
_cell.angle_alpha   90.00
_cell.angle_beta   90.00
_cell.angle_gamma   90.00
#
_symmetry.space_group_name_H-M   'P 1'
#
loop_
_entity.id
_entity.type
_entity.pdbx_description
1 polymer ?
#
loop_
_entity_poly.entity_id
_entity_poly.type
_entity_poly.pdbx_seq_one_letter_code
_entity_poly.pdbx_strand_id
1 'polypeptide(L)'
;MVLSSWLWACLMLATVFAIVTHAESTLWGTYRPQLLFGLRPLMPQTLLTGFMYYSPTSIQGGAPTRHLASVNPGPDYFRWKYHDGRNFGIQEIVDHEHNYLLETSFVKSGHQDGAPGHWGVRIRGTVLDESKPANIVTYYYMGSENSRFPFYVTEQGEARCSVLGGVSMRTQDAPENRPLEGFERMAYAGLSVDVRETWRGQDIILEEHIRQKQESLKRPTDALDHHMVLSNRTESNTTFFAVQKAFEGNFSYDIFLDSGSSSPDAKLHPENLTHLLASYKKEHDEHFESRFGLIKSGMHANHVEAAREITSQLIGGIGYYYGESLVDRRPLNDSGMYLHDMHGAMPKPEGPHSLLTATPSRSFFPRGFYWDEGFHLLHIGACDAELASMIFGSWTHLMDKNGWVAREQILGEEARSQVPREFQTQYPQHANPPTLIFGLNSMLDEYHSRVKEAQEDLEGVNYIQRADLGDMDRMHKKLESLYPHWKRHYEWFRRTQRGQIRQWGREATSRYEAYRWRGRSPTHVLTSGLDDYPRASTPHIGELHVDLLSWMGLFASSMAQFAETLGNDDDALEYRQQAEDIAANVIDLHWNDEERLFCDASVGHDDESYFECHPGYVSLFPFLTQLLKPESEQLSATLDLLSDHDALWSPHGLRSLSKAHPLFGEDEDYWRGAIWLPINYMALRALHHYSQGSGKNADRCAILYTDLRLNIIHTVLDEYERTGYTWEQYDEETGHGRRNHPFTGWTSLVVLIMAEKYHTTYPTLS
;
A
#
# COMPACT_ATOMS: atom_id res chain seq x y z
N MET A 1 -39.31 16.03 -0.80
CA MET A 1 -38.39 14.89 -0.70
C MET A 1 -37.69 14.50 -2.01
N VAL A 2 -38.18 14.83 -3.18
CA VAL A 2 -37.55 14.50 -4.49
C VAL A 2 -36.50 15.55 -4.92
N LEU A 3 -36.62 16.79 -4.50
CA LEU A 3 -35.64 17.86 -4.82
C LEU A 3 -34.31 17.75 -4.02
N SER A 4 -34.32 17.12 -2.83
CA SER A 4 -33.11 16.98 -2.02
C SER A 4 -32.17 15.90 -2.56
N SER A 5 -32.70 14.83 -3.16
CA SER A 5 -31.87 13.75 -3.74
C SER A 5 -31.14 14.18 -5.03
N TRP A 6 -31.73 15.11 -5.81
CA TRP A 6 -31.05 15.65 -6.99
C TRP A 6 -29.95 16.65 -6.65
N LEU A 7 -30.11 17.44 -5.59
CA LEU A 7 -29.02 18.32 -5.11
C LEU A 7 -27.84 17.52 -4.55
N TRP A 8 -28.09 16.43 -3.84
CA TRP A 8 -27.03 15.54 -3.34
C TRP A 8 -26.32 14.79 -4.49
N ALA A 9 -27.06 14.33 -5.50
CA ALA A 9 -26.45 13.71 -6.67
C ALA A 9 -25.64 14.70 -7.50
N CYS A 10 -26.09 15.96 -7.62
CA CYS A 10 -25.33 17.01 -8.30
C CYS A 10 -24.12 17.48 -7.47
N LEU A 11 -24.19 17.53 -6.15
CA LEU A 11 -23.02 17.81 -5.28
C LEU A 11 -22.01 16.66 -5.32
N MET A 12 -22.45 15.39 -5.31
CA MET A 12 -21.57 14.26 -5.47
C MET A 12 -20.90 14.21 -6.84
N LEU A 13 -21.65 14.54 -7.92
CA LEU A 13 -21.10 14.70 -9.27
C LEU A 13 -20.15 15.92 -9.34
N ALA A 14 -20.46 17.03 -8.69
CA ALA A 14 -19.58 18.20 -8.67
C ALA A 14 -18.30 17.99 -7.83
N THR A 15 -18.36 17.24 -6.73
CA THR A 15 -17.15 16.85 -5.97
C THR A 15 -16.32 15.82 -6.71
N VAL A 16 -16.93 14.88 -7.43
CA VAL A 16 -16.23 13.98 -8.35
C VAL A 16 -15.60 14.76 -9.52
N PHE A 17 -16.29 15.78 -10.06
CA PHE A 17 -15.75 16.64 -11.12
C PHE A 17 -14.64 17.60 -10.62
N ALA A 18 -14.67 18.07 -9.39
CA ALA A 18 -13.62 18.94 -8.84
C ALA A 18 -12.34 18.16 -8.49
N ILE A 19 -12.43 16.85 -8.23
CA ILE A 19 -11.28 15.96 -8.11
C ILE A 19 -10.67 15.66 -9.51
N VAL A 20 -11.48 15.74 -10.55
CA VAL A 20 -11.10 15.37 -11.93
C VAL A 20 -10.19 16.41 -12.60
N THR A 21 -10.16 17.66 -12.20
CA THR A 21 -9.42 18.72 -12.93
C THR A 21 -7.89 18.70 -12.79
N HIS A 22 -7.31 17.88 -11.89
CA HIS A 22 -5.88 17.57 -11.85
C HIS A 22 -5.57 16.05 -11.90
N ALA A 23 -6.60 15.19 -11.86
CA ALA A 23 -6.47 13.73 -11.86
C ALA A 23 -6.36 13.11 -13.27
N GLU A 24 -6.25 13.90 -14.31
CA GLU A 24 -6.35 13.42 -15.70
C GLU A 24 -5.20 12.51 -16.11
N SER A 25 -4.00 12.76 -15.59
CA SER A 25 -2.85 11.88 -15.84
C SER A 25 -2.94 10.54 -15.08
N THR A 26 -3.77 10.43 -14.06
CA THR A 26 -3.91 9.23 -13.21
C THR A 26 -5.15 8.39 -13.51
N LEU A 27 -6.05 8.81 -14.39
CA LEU A 27 -7.31 8.11 -14.67
C LEU A 27 -7.11 6.62 -14.97
N TRP A 28 -6.26 6.27 -15.93
CA TRP A 28 -5.88 4.90 -16.23
C TRP A 28 -4.55 4.54 -15.58
N GLY A 29 -4.46 3.33 -15.03
CA GLY A 29 -3.21 2.80 -14.47
C GLY A 29 -3.29 1.31 -14.20
N THR A 30 -2.17 0.77 -13.74
CA THR A 30 -2.00 -0.64 -13.37
C THR A 30 -2.64 -0.94 -12.00
N TYR A 31 -3.79 -0.37 -11.71
CA TYR A 31 -4.46 -0.38 -10.40
C TYR A 31 -5.13 -1.72 -10.04
N ARG A 32 -4.59 -2.83 -10.57
CA ARG A 32 -4.97 -4.22 -10.23
C ARG A 32 -3.73 -5.00 -9.80
N PRO A 33 -3.11 -4.65 -8.64
CA PRO A 33 -1.85 -5.23 -8.21
C PRO A 33 -1.91 -6.75 -7.96
N GLN A 34 -3.08 -7.30 -7.66
CA GLN A 34 -3.32 -8.74 -7.48
C GLN A 34 -3.09 -9.57 -8.77
N LEU A 35 -3.10 -8.94 -9.94
CA LEU A 35 -2.80 -9.59 -11.20
C LEU A 35 -1.33 -9.46 -11.57
N LEU A 36 -0.80 -10.40 -12.35
CA LEU A 36 0.51 -10.21 -12.97
C LEU A 36 0.54 -8.93 -13.78
N PHE A 37 -0.52 -8.68 -14.58
CA PHE A 37 -0.68 -7.41 -15.28
C PHE A 37 -2.17 -7.13 -15.54
N GLY A 38 -2.61 -5.92 -15.29
CA GLY A 38 -3.98 -5.46 -15.56
C GLY A 38 -4.11 -3.96 -15.38
N LEU A 39 -5.01 -3.36 -16.15
CA LEU A 39 -5.31 -1.93 -16.11
C LEU A 39 -6.77 -1.70 -15.70
N ARG A 40 -7.01 -0.61 -15.00
CA ARG A 40 -8.36 -0.08 -14.77
C ARG A 40 -8.31 1.44 -14.59
N PRO A 41 -9.41 2.15 -14.84
CA PRO A 41 -9.49 3.57 -14.51
C PRO A 41 -9.81 3.77 -13.02
N LEU A 42 -9.43 4.94 -12.47
CA LEU A 42 -9.84 5.42 -11.14
C LEU A 42 -11.32 5.85 -11.12
N MET A 43 -12.17 5.04 -11.70
CA MET A 43 -13.61 5.23 -11.75
C MET A 43 -14.31 3.90 -11.49
N PRO A 44 -15.23 3.86 -10.52
CA PRO A 44 -15.95 2.63 -10.22
C PRO A 44 -16.92 2.26 -11.35
N GLN A 45 -17.23 0.97 -11.47
CA GLN A 45 -18.24 0.45 -12.38
C GLN A 45 -18.03 0.86 -13.85
N THR A 46 -16.79 0.78 -14.31
CA THR A 46 -16.40 1.08 -15.70
C THR A 46 -15.81 -0.13 -16.39
N LEU A 47 -14.50 -0.12 -16.62
CA LEU A 47 -13.78 -1.18 -17.29
C LEU A 47 -12.66 -1.73 -16.39
N LEU A 48 -12.34 -2.98 -16.60
CA LEU A 48 -11.13 -3.61 -16.08
C LEU A 48 -10.48 -4.45 -17.18
N THR A 49 -9.16 -4.63 -17.09
CA THR A 49 -8.41 -5.51 -17.99
C THR A 49 -7.56 -6.46 -17.20
N GLY A 50 -7.08 -7.52 -17.85
CA GLY A 50 -6.11 -8.44 -17.28
C GLY A 50 -5.38 -9.24 -18.36
N PHE A 51 -4.21 -9.74 -17.96
CA PHE A 51 -3.34 -10.57 -18.77
C PHE A 51 -3.21 -11.95 -18.15
N MET A 52 -3.24 -12.98 -18.98
CA MET A 52 -3.07 -14.37 -18.59
C MET A 52 -2.23 -15.10 -19.63
N TYR A 53 -1.44 -16.09 -19.22
CA TYR A 53 -0.69 -16.94 -20.14
C TYR A 53 -0.49 -18.38 -19.62
N TYR A 54 -0.15 -19.29 -20.54
CA TYR A 54 0.34 -20.62 -20.25
C TYR A 54 1.16 -21.15 -21.43
N SER A 55 2.01 -22.14 -21.18
CA SER A 55 2.64 -22.93 -22.23
C SER A 55 1.89 -24.25 -22.44
N PRO A 56 1.42 -24.58 -23.67
CA PRO A 56 0.76 -25.84 -23.95
C PRO A 56 1.60 -27.08 -23.59
N THR A 57 2.91 -27.00 -23.73
CA THR A 57 3.83 -28.06 -23.35
C THR A 57 3.89 -28.25 -21.84
N SER A 58 3.99 -27.15 -21.10
CA SER A 58 4.11 -27.21 -19.63
C SER A 58 2.78 -27.58 -18.97
N ILE A 59 1.64 -27.15 -19.52
CA ILE A 59 0.31 -27.47 -18.97
C ILE A 59 0.01 -28.98 -19.07
N GLN A 60 0.53 -29.68 -20.07
CA GLN A 60 0.47 -31.14 -20.17
C GLN A 60 1.25 -31.82 -19.04
N GLY A 61 2.29 -31.17 -18.53
CA GLY A 61 3.05 -31.55 -17.34
C GLY A 61 2.41 -31.15 -16.01
N GLY A 62 1.25 -30.45 -16.03
CA GLY A 62 0.53 -30.02 -14.85
C GLY A 62 0.83 -28.58 -14.40
N ALA A 63 1.62 -27.82 -15.16
CA ALA A 63 1.88 -26.41 -14.84
C ALA A 63 0.59 -25.58 -14.92
N PRO A 64 0.28 -24.72 -13.93
CA PRO A 64 -0.94 -23.93 -13.93
C PRO A 64 -0.86 -22.74 -14.92
N THR A 65 -2.02 -22.24 -15.33
CA THR A 65 -2.10 -20.95 -16.03
C THR A 65 -1.65 -19.82 -15.10
N ARG A 66 -0.99 -18.81 -15.65
CA ARG A 66 -0.50 -17.63 -14.93
C ARG A 66 -1.44 -16.44 -15.13
N HIS A 67 -1.94 -15.91 -14.04
CA HIS A 67 -2.85 -14.76 -14.05
C HIS A 67 -2.65 -13.87 -12.81
N LEU A 68 -2.68 -14.47 -11.62
CA LEU A 68 -2.48 -13.78 -10.36
C LEU A 68 -0.99 -13.51 -10.10
N ALA A 69 -0.70 -12.43 -9.42
CA ALA A 69 0.63 -12.13 -8.88
C ALA A 69 0.91 -13.05 -7.67
N SER A 70 1.05 -14.34 -7.92
CA SER A 70 1.26 -15.38 -6.91
C SER A 70 2.68 -15.94 -7.02
N VAL A 71 3.28 -16.28 -5.89
CA VAL A 71 4.59 -16.95 -5.83
C VAL A 71 4.49 -18.47 -5.69
N ASN A 72 3.28 -19.00 -5.32
CA ASN A 72 3.10 -20.46 -5.19
C ASN A 72 1.60 -20.84 -5.34
N PRO A 73 1.18 -21.43 -6.47
CA PRO A 73 1.97 -21.55 -7.70
C PRO A 73 2.11 -20.21 -8.42
N GLY A 74 3.26 -19.96 -9.02
CA GLY A 74 3.54 -18.69 -9.70
C GLY A 74 4.80 -18.75 -10.56
N PRO A 75 5.15 -17.67 -11.27
CA PRO A 75 6.44 -17.53 -11.91
C PRO A 75 7.56 -17.44 -10.86
N ASP A 76 8.83 -17.66 -11.28
CA ASP A 76 9.97 -17.57 -10.37
C ASP A 76 10.10 -16.19 -9.76
N TYR A 77 9.88 -15.14 -10.55
CA TYR A 77 9.66 -13.80 -10.04
C TYR A 77 8.88 -12.92 -11.02
N PHE A 78 8.30 -11.85 -10.47
CA PHE A 78 7.65 -10.75 -11.21
C PHE A 78 7.92 -9.45 -10.47
N ARG A 79 8.44 -8.44 -11.18
CA ARG A 79 8.84 -7.18 -10.55
C ARG A 79 8.73 -6.00 -11.52
N TRP A 80 8.29 -4.87 -10.99
CA TRP A 80 8.35 -3.62 -11.71
C TRP A 80 9.77 -3.07 -11.71
N LYS A 81 10.40 -3.07 -12.87
CA LYS A 81 11.73 -2.46 -13.07
C LYS A 81 11.64 -0.94 -13.08
N TYR A 82 10.55 -0.44 -13.62
CA TYR A 82 10.21 0.97 -13.73
C TYR A 82 8.72 1.15 -13.51
N HIS A 83 8.32 2.17 -12.73
CA HIS A 83 6.93 2.58 -12.59
C HIS A 83 6.85 3.99 -12.02
N ASP A 84 6.19 4.92 -12.72
CA ASP A 84 6.03 6.31 -12.27
C ASP A 84 4.70 6.58 -11.54
N GLY A 85 3.83 5.58 -11.44
CA GLY A 85 2.50 5.69 -10.83
C GLY A 85 1.45 6.41 -11.68
N ARG A 86 1.83 6.92 -12.86
CA ARG A 86 0.99 7.79 -13.68
C ARG A 86 0.89 7.33 -15.14
N ASN A 87 1.99 7.41 -15.86
CA ASN A 87 1.99 7.33 -17.33
C ASN A 87 2.70 6.11 -17.89
N PHE A 88 3.50 5.44 -17.05
CA PHE A 88 4.50 4.52 -17.53
C PHE A 88 4.82 3.42 -16.51
N GLY A 89 5.07 2.22 -17.02
CA GLY A 89 5.61 1.12 -16.23
C GLY A 89 6.19 0.02 -17.13
N ILE A 90 7.27 -0.62 -16.68
CA ILE A 90 7.90 -1.80 -17.29
C ILE A 90 8.06 -2.85 -16.20
N GLN A 91 7.49 -4.02 -16.41
CA GLN A 91 7.56 -5.17 -15.50
C GLN A 91 8.26 -6.34 -16.21
N GLU A 92 9.08 -7.06 -15.47
CA GLU A 92 9.66 -8.36 -15.87
C GLU A 92 8.99 -9.48 -15.09
N ILE A 93 8.72 -10.59 -15.79
CA ILE A 93 8.20 -11.84 -15.24
C ILE A 93 9.10 -12.97 -15.75
N VAL A 94 9.81 -13.67 -14.86
CA VAL A 94 10.62 -14.84 -15.21
C VAL A 94 9.87 -16.09 -14.78
N ASP A 95 9.69 -17.01 -15.73
CA ASP A 95 8.95 -18.26 -15.52
C ASP A 95 9.69 -19.42 -16.21
N HIS A 96 10.55 -20.09 -15.44
CA HIS A 96 11.31 -21.25 -15.94
C HIS A 96 10.40 -22.45 -16.22
N GLU A 97 9.26 -22.57 -15.53
CA GLU A 97 8.30 -23.64 -15.77
C GLU A 97 7.63 -23.51 -17.14
N HIS A 98 7.40 -22.28 -17.59
CA HIS A 98 6.88 -21.98 -18.92
C HIS A 98 7.98 -21.63 -19.93
N ASN A 99 9.24 -21.56 -19.51
CA ASN A 99 10.43 -21.28 -20.31
C ASN A 99 10.45 -19.88 -20.96
N TYR A 100 9.93 -18.85 -20.26
CA TYR A 100 9.90 -17.48 -20.77
C TYR A 100 10.34 -16.44 -19.73
N LEU A 101 11.08 -15.44 -20.24
CA LEU A 101 11.12 -14.09 -19.66
C LEU A 101 10.08 -13.26 -20.40
N LEU A 102 9.05 -12.80 -19.68
CA LEU A 102 8.04 -11.88 -20.21
C LEU A 102 8.32 -10.44 -19.72
N GLU A 103 8.23 -9.49 -20.64
CA GLU A 103 8.19 -8.07 -20.34
C GLU A 103 6.78 -7.54 -20.65
N THR A 104 6.15 -6.88 -19.68
CA THR A 104 4.90 -6.16 -19.88
C THR A 104 5.15 -4.68 -19.65
N SER A 105 4.91 -3.87 -20.68
CA SER A 105 5.15 -2.42 -20.66
C SER A 105 3.84 -1.67 -20.88
N PHE A 106 3.68 -0.54 -20.19
CA PHE A 106 2.50 0.31 -20.25
C PHE A 106 2.89 1.76 -20.45
N VAL A 107 2.21 2.46 -21.36
CA VAL A 107 2.38 3.89 -21.62
C VAL A 107 1.06 4.55 -21.90
N LYS A 108 0.89 5.78 -21.42
CA LYS A 108 -0.23 6.67 -21.78
C LYS A 108 0.22 7.82 -22.65
N SER A 109 -0.72 8.35 -23.46
CA SER A 109 -0.53 9.54 -24.28
C SER A 109 -1.83 10.35 -24.41
N GLY A 110 -1.70 11.63 -24.80
CA GLY A 110 -2.86 12.47 -25.16
C GLY A 110 -3.73 12.94 -23.99
N HIS A 111 -3.13 13.19 -22.84
CA HIS A 111 -3.80 13.73 -21.64
C HIS A 111 -3.86 15.25 -21.69
N GLN A 112 -4.67 15.83 -22.55
CA GLN A 112 -4.93 17.27 -22.52
C GLN A 112 -6.45 17.50 -22.39
N ASP A 113 -6.82 18.49 -21.61
CA ASP A 113 -8.18 19.06 -21.54
C ASP A 113 -9.33 18.10 -21.14
N GLY A 114 -9.16 17.26 -20.11
CA GLY A 114 -10.24 16.42 -19.57
C GLY A 114 -10.53 15.17 -20.37
N ALA A 115 -9.69 14.80 -21.31
CA ALA A 115 -9.85 13.58 -22.09
C ALA A 115 -9.15 12.38 -21.42
N PRO A 116 -9.77 11.17 -21.43
CA PRO A 116 -9.21 9.98 -20.77
C PRO A 116 -7.88 9.49 -21.35
N GLY A 117 -7.39 10.09 -22.43
CA GLY A 117 -6.14 9.72 -23.09
C GLY A 117 -6.21 8.40 -23.84
N HIS A 118 -5.15 8.10 -24.58
CA HIS A 118 -4.90 6.79 -25.16
C HIS A 118 -3.89 6.04 -24.30
N TRP A 119 -3.89 4.71 -24.34
CA TRP A 119 -2.81 3.94 -23.76
C TRP A 119 -2.39 2.79 -24.67
N GLY A 120 -1.13 2.39 -24.52
CA GLY A 120 -0.54 1.23 -25.18
C GLY A 120 0.13 0.30 -24.19
N VAL A 121 -0.01 -0.99 -24.43
CA VAL A 121 0.66 -2.06 -23.71
C VAL A 121 1.49 -2.87 -24.69
N ARG A 122 2.75 -3.14 -24.37
CA ARG A 122 3.59 -4.08 -25.10
C ARG A 122 3.82 -5.32 -24.27
N ILE A 123 3.59 -6.48 -24.85
CA ILE A 123 3.93 -7.78 -24.26
C ILE A 123 4.99 -8.42 -25.13
N ARG A 124 6.16 -8.70 -24.53
CA ARG A 124 7.30 -9.35 -25.19
C ARG A 124 7.65 -10.61 -24.42
N GLY A 125 7.91 -11.69 -25.14
CA GLY A 125 8.42 -12.94 -24.60
C GLY A 125 9.77 -13.28 -25.20
N THR A 126 10.73 -13.58 -24.32
CA THR A 126 12.07 -14.10 -24.69
C THR A 126 12.23 -15.49 -24.11
N VAL A 127 12.65 -16.43 -24.91
CA VAL A 127 12.90 -17.81 -24.49
C VAL A 127 14.10 -17.85 -23.54
N LEU A 128 13.94 -18.52 -22.39
CA LEU A 128 15.01 -18.65 -21.40
C LEU A 128 16.02 -19.75 -21.77
N ASP A 129 15.53 -20.87 -22.25
CA ASP A 129 16.36 -22.06 -22.62
C ASP A 129 15.98 -22.53 -24.03
N GLU A 130 16.80 -22.17 -25.00
CA GLU A 130 16.58 -22.51 -26.42
C GLU A 130 16.67 -24.03 -26.70
N SER A 131 17.20 -24.84 -25.76
CA SER A 131 17.26 -26.30 -25.89
C SER A 131 15.93 -26.99 -25.60
N LYS A 132 14.96 -26.25 -25.06
CA LYS A 132 13.60 -26.73 -24.71
C LYS A 132 12.56 -26.18 -25.68
N PRO A 133 11.43 -26.90 -25.89
CA PRO A 133 10.29 -26.35 -26.62
C PRO A 133 9.85 -25.04 -26.00
N ALA A 134 9.64 -24.01 -26.84
CA ALA A 134 9.21 -22.72 -26.42
C ALA A 134 7.93 -22.33 -27.17
N ASN A 135 6.80 -22.60 -26.56
CA ASN A 135 5.47 -22.22 -27.03
C ASN A 135 4.68 -21.58 -25.91
N ILE A 136 3.88 -20.58 -26.24
CA ILE A 136 3.09 -19.82 -25.27
C ILE A 136 1.76 -19.40 -25.88
N VAL A 137 0.71 -19.47 -25.07
CA VAL A 137 -0.61 -18.92 -25.35
C VAL A 137 -0.85 -17.79 -24.36
N THR A 138 -1.21 -16.62 -24.86
CA THR A 138 -1.49 -15.43 -24.09
C THR A 138 -2.92 -14.98 -24.29
N TYR A 139 -3.53 -14.44 -23.23
CA TYR A 139 -4.83 -13.80 -23.28
C TYR A 139 -4.72 -12.39 -22.72
N TYR A 140 -5.39 -11.46 -23.41
CA TYR A 140 -5.67 -10.15 -22.86
C TYR A 140 -7.18 -9.93 -22.90
N TYR A 141 -7.76 -9.57 -21.76
CA TYR A 141 -9.20 -9.42 -21.65
C TYR A 141 -9.61 -8.05 -21.14
N MET A 142 -10.84 -7.68 -21.48
CA MET A 142 -11.55 -6.53 -20.91
C MET A 142 -12.89 -6.99 -20.35
N GLY A 143 -13.23 -6.52 -19.15
CA GLY A 143 -14.54 -6.68 -18.53
C GLY A 143 -15.23 -5.34 -18.36
N SER A 144 -16.51 -5.25 -18.63
CA SER A 144 -17.34 -4.13 -18.26
C SER A 144 -18.02 -4.40 -16.92
N GLU A 145 -17.78 -3.53 -15.95
CA GLU A 145 -18.40 -3.60 -14.61
C GLU A 145 -19.83 -3.00 -14.59
N ASN A 146 -20.38 -2.62 -15.77
CA ASN A 146 -21.68 -1.97 -15.87
C ASN A 146 -22.43 -2.43 -17.13
N SER A 147 -23.59 -3.04 -16.96
CA SER A 147 -24.42 -3.56 -18.06
C SER A 147 -24.89 -2.51 -19.06
N ARG A 148 -24.80 -1.21 -18.71
CA ARG A 148 -25.11 -0.11 -19.64
C ARG A 148 -24.05 0.10 -20.71
N PHE A 149 -22.86 -0.50 -20.52
CA PHE A 149 -21.71 -0.33 -21.40
C PHE A 149 -21.24 -1.69 -21.96
N PRO A 150 -22.07 -2.40 -22.76
CA PRO A 150 -21.64 -3.62 -23.40
C PRO A 150 -20.58 -3.34 -24.46
N PHE A 151 -19.81 -4.36 -24.80
CA PHE A 151 -18.88 -4.33 -25.92
C PHE A 151 -19.59 -4.62 -27.23
N TYR A 152 -19.23 -3.87 -28.26
CA TYR A 152 -19.47 -4.20 -29.66
C TYR A 152 -18.14 -4.71 -30.24
N VAL A 153 -18.15 -5.93 -30.77
CA VAL A 153 -16.96 -6.56 -31.37
C VAL A 153 -17.08 -6.55 -32.88
N THR A 154 -16.07 -6.04 -33.57
CA THR A 154 -16.00 -6.02 -35.01
C THR A 154 -15.58 -7.39 -35.56
N GLU A 155 -15.77 -7.63 -36.88
CA GLU A 155 -15.30 -8.85 -37.55
C GLU A 155 -13.79 -9.01 -37.52
N GLN A 156 -13.04 -7.91 -37.31
CA GLN A 156 -11.60 -7.90 -37.15
C GLN A 156 -11.14 -8.18 -35.69
N GLY A 157 -12.08 -8.45 -34.79
CA GLY A 157 -11.78 -8.71 -33.39
C GLY A 157 -11.39 -7.44 -32.58
N GLU A 158 -11.83 -6.25 -33.02
CA GLU A 158 -11.72 -5.04 -32.20
C GLU A 158 -12.93 -4.93 -31.27
N ALA A 159 -12.70 -4.63 -30.00
CA ALA A 159 -13.76 -4.38 -29.03
C ALA A 159 -13.98 -2.87 -28.85
N ARG A 160 -15.22 -2.42 -28.92
CA ARG A 160 -15.63 -1.03 -28.72
C ARG A 160 -16.65 -0.94 -27.61
N CYS A 161 -16.55 0.13 -26.80
CA CYS A 161 -17.47 0.40 -25.71
C CYS A 161 -17.73 1.91 -25.61
N SER A 162 -18.95 2.30 -25.25
CA SER A 162 -19.32 3.72 -25.14
C SER A 162 -18.89 4.39 -23.83
N VAL A 163 -18.34 3.66 -22.88
CA VAL A 163 -17.85 4.19 -21.62
C VAL A 163 -16.72 5.21 -21.83
N LEU A 164 -16.56 6.17 -20.92
CA LEU A 164 -15.51 7.20 -20.96
C LEU A 164 -15.46 8.00 -22.28
N GLY A 165 -16.61 8.28 -22.88
CA GLY A 165 -16.68 9.01 -24.15
C GLY A 165 -16.42 8.14 -25.39
N GLY A 166 -16.37 6.83 -25.22
CA GLY A 166 -16.10 5.83 -26.26
C GLY A 166 -14.64 5.39 -26.27
N VAL A 167 -14.44 4.08 -26.18
CA VAL A 167 -13.13 3.44 -26.27
C VAL A 167 -13.14 2.31 -27.30
N SER A 168 -12.00 2.08 -27.95
CA SER A 168 -11.79 0.91 -28.81
C SER A 168 -10.46 0.26 -28.53
N MET A 169 -10.45 -1.07 -28.37
CA MET A 169 -9.24 -1.86 -28.19
C MET A 169 -8.89 -2.57 -29.50
N ARG A 170 -7.63 -2.48 -29.89
CA ARG A 170 -7.03 -3.16 -31.04
C ARG A 170 -5.70 -3.77 -30.65
N THR A 171 -5.25 -4.78 -31.40
CA THR A 171 -3.96 -5.43 -31.20
C THR A 171 -3.12 -5.38 -32.49
N GLN A 172 -1.79 -5.41 -32.34
CA GLN A 172 -0.86 -5.41 -33.45
C GLN A 172 0.34 -6.30 -33.14
N ASP A 173 0.62 -7.28 -34.02
CA ASP A 173 1.74 -8.19 -33.87
C ASP A 173 3.01 -7.60 -34.48
N ALA A 174 4.16 -7.94 -33.90
CA ALA A 174 5.44 -7.72 -34.57
C ALA A 174 5.58 -8.66 -35.78
N PRO A 175 6.18 -8.17 -36.87
CA PRO A 175 6.28 -8.93 -38.13
C PRO A 175 7.04 -10.27 -38.00
N GLU A 176 7.99 -10.34 -37.09
CA GLU A 176 8.85 -11.50 -36.82
C GLU A 176 8.18 -12.63 -36.02
N ASN A 177 7.00 -12.41 -35.48
CA ASN A 177 6.31 -13.41 -34.68
C ASN A 177 5.99 -14.69 -35.49
N ARG A 178 6.24 -15.83 -34.87
CA ARG A 178 5.87 -17.14 -35.41
C ARG A 178 4.59 -17.63 -34.73
N PRO A 179 3.48 -17.78 -35.45
CA PRO A 179 2.27 -18.36 -34.89
C PRO A 179 2.53 -19.82 -34.48
N LEU A 180 1.98 -20.22 -33.33
CA LEU A 180 2.02 -21.61 -32.89
C LEU A 180 1.14 -22.49 -33.83
N GLU A 181 1.65 -23.63 -34.24
CA GLU A 181 0.91 -24.57 -35.10
C GLU A 181 -0.42 -24.98 -34.42
N GLY A 182 -1.50 -24.99 -35.20
CA GLY A 182 -2.84 -25.29 -34.70
C GLY A 182 -3.59 -24.12 -34.10
N PHE A 183 -2.96 -22.93 -34.00
CA PHE A 183 -3.58 -21.70 -33.51
C PHE A 183 -3.71 -20.65 -34.63
N GLU A 184 -4.79 -19.91 -34.61
CA GLU A 184 -4.92 -18.70 -35.46
C GLU A 184 -3.99 -17.60 -34.92
N ARG A 185 -3.56 -16.66 -35.78
CA ARG A 185 -2.77 -15.50 -35.36
C ARG A 185 -3.45 -14.70 -34.25
N MET A 186 -4.78 -14.67 -34.27
CA MET A 186 -5.60 -14.05 -33.25
C MET A 186 -6.94 -14.79 -33.22
N ALA A 187 -7.34 -15.23 -32.03
CA ALA A 187 -8.68 -15.69 -31.74
C ALA A 187 -9.31 -14.81 -30.67
N TYR A 188 -10.64 -14.73 -30.63
CA TYR A 188 -11.33 -13.92 -29.63
C TYR A 188 -12.64 -14.56 -29.17
N ALA A 189 -13.15 -14.06 -28.03
CA ALA A 189 -14.49 -14.35 -27.56
C ALA A 189 -15.13 -13.10 -26.95
N GLY A 190 -16.38 -12.83 -27.32
CA GLY A 190 -17.24 -11.86 -26.67
C GLY A 190 -18.34 -12.58 -25.90
N LEU A 191 -18.33 -12.48 -24.58
CA LEU A 191 -19.21 -13.25 -23.71
C LEU A 191 -20.13 -12.34 -22.90
N SER A 192 -21.38 -12.80 -22.68
CA SER A 192 -22.35 -12.15 -21.80
C SER A 192 -22.22 -12.74 -20.39
N VAL A 193 -21.52 -12.02 -19.53
CA VAL A 193 -21.23 -12.39 -18.12
C VAL A 193 -21.90 -11.41 -17.18
N ASP A 194 -22.27 -11.83 -15.97
CA ASP A 194 -22.71 -10.89 -14.92
C ASP A 194 -21.60 -9.86 -14.68
N VAL A 195 -21.95 -8.58 -14.77
CA VAL A 195 -20.99 -7.46 -14.59
C VAL A 195 -20.29 -7.48 -13.23
N ARG A 196 -20.86 -8.14 -12.22
CA ARG A 196 -20.28 -8.33 -10.90
C ARG A 196 -19.20 -9.41 -10.86
N GLU A 197 -19.13 -10.26 -11.91
CA GLU A 197 -18.21 -11.40 -12.02
C GLU A 197 -17.07 -11.16 -13.04
N THR A 198 -17.08 -10.03 -13.77
CA THR A 198 -16.10 -9.76 -14.85
C THR A 198 -14.65 -9.68 -14.37
N TRP A 199 -14.43 -9.50 -13.07
CA TRP A 199 -13.10 -9.58 -12.44
C TRP A 199 -12.50 -11.01 -12.46
N ARG A 200 -13.32 -12.06 -12.59
CA ARG A 200 -12.91 -13.47 -12.64
C ARG A 200 -12.41 -13.90 -14.02
N GLY A 201 -11.62 -13.04 -14.67
CA GLY A 201 -11.22 -13.23 -16.08
C GLY A 201 -10.63 -14.59 -16.40
N GLN A 202 -9.80 -15.16 -15.51
CA GLN A 202 -9.25 -16.51 -15.69
C GLN A 202 -10.33 -17.59 -15.71
N ASP A 203 -11.24 -17.57 -14.73
CA ASP A 203 -12.33 -18.55 -14.62
C ASP A 203 -13.23 -18.48 -15.85
N ILE A 204 -13.61 -17.26 -16.26
CA ILE A 204 -14.47 -17.03 -17.44
C ILE A 204 -13.85 -17.62 -18.71
N ILE A 205 -12.55 -17.40 -18.93
CA ILE A 205 -11.83 -17.94 -20.09
C ILE A 205 -11.76 -19.47 -20.03
N LEU A 206 -11.45 -20.05 -18.86
CA LEU A 206 -11.39 -21.50 -18.69
C LEU A 206 -12.78 -22.16 -18.83
N GLU A 207 -13.84 -21.55 -18.30
CA GLU A 207 -15.22 -22.02 -18.46
C GLU A 207 -15.64 -22.01 -19.92
N GLU A 208 -15.23 -20.98 -20.69
CA GLU A 208 -15.47 -20.93 -22.14
C GLU A 208 -14.81 -22.10 -22.88
N HIS A 209 -13.56 -22.41 -22.55
CA HIS A 209 -12.87 -23.57 -23.15
C HIS A 209 -13.54 -24.90 -22.78
N ILE A 210 -13.97 -25.08 -21.52
CA ILE A 210 -14.72 -26.26 -21.09
C ILE A 210 -16.02 -26.39 -21.89
N ARG A 211 -16.76 -25.31 -22.07
CA ARG A 211 -18.00 -25.27 -22.83
C ARG A 211 -17.79 -25.65 -24.30
N GLN A 212 -16.75 -25.08 -24.95
CA GLN A 212 -16.38 -25.42 -26.33
C GLN A 212 -16.03 -26.89 -26.49
N LYS A 213 -15.26 -27.45 -25.55
CA LYS A 213 -14.91 -28.89 -25.54
C LYS A 213 -16.17 -29.76 -25.41
N GLN A 214 -17.11 -29.39 -24.55
CA GLN A 214 -18.38 -30.13 -24.41
C GLN A 214 -19.25 -30.07 -25.68
N GLU A 215 -19.23 -28.94 -26.38
CA GLU A 215 -19.93 -28.79 -27.66
C GLU A 215 -19.27 -29.62 -28.78
N SER A 216 -17.94 -29.69 -28.84
CA SER A 216 -17.21 -30.49 -29.82
C SER A 216 -17.39 -32.00 -29.59
N LEU A 217 -17.48 -32.46 -28.36
CA LEU A 217 -17.77 -33.87 -28.04
C LEU A 217 -19.16 -34.34 -28.49
N LYS A 218 -20.07 -33.42 -28.74
CA LYS A 218 -21.41 -33.74 -29.36
C LYS A 218 -21.34 -33.91 -30.86
N ARG A 219 -20.22 -33.59 -31.52
CA ARG A 219 -19.99 -33.75 -32.98
C ARG A 219 -18.86 -34.76 -33.21
N PRO A 220 -19.12 -36.01 -33.60
CA PRO A 220 -18.15 -37.09 -33.63
C PRO A 220 -17.05 -36.98 -34.70
N THR A 221 -17.00 -35.93 -35.47
CA THR A 221 -16.10 -35.81 -36.66
C THR A 221 -14.90 -34.88 -36.42
N ASP A 222 -14.80 -34.16 -35.30
CA ASP A 222 -13.70 -33.21 -35.08
C ASP A 222 -12.64 -33.87 -34.20
N ALA A 223 -11.43 -33.89 -34.69
CA ALA A 223 -10.26 -34.44 -33.99
C ALA A 223 -10.09 -33.73 -32.61
N LEU A 224 -9.80 -34.49 -31.59
CA LEU A 224 -9.64 -34.09 -30.18
C LEU A 224 -8.47 -33.13 -29.93
N ASP A 225 -7.80 -32.59 -30.95
CA ASP A 225 -6.52 -31.87 -30.83
C ASP A 225 -6.61 -30.35 -30.78
N HIS A 226 -7.80 -29.75 -30.87
CA HIS A 226 -7.93 -28.28 -30.76
C HIS A 226 -8.24 -27.83 -29.33
N HIS A 227 -7.27 -28.04 -28.44
CA HIS A 227 -7.39 -27.69 -27.05
C HIS A 227 -7.14 -26.19 -26.84
N MET A 228 -8.15 -25.52 -26.24
CA MET A 228 -8.03 -24.15 -25.72
C MET A 228 -7.82 -23.05 -26.80
N VAL A 229 -8.53 -23.13 -27.94
CA VAL A 229 -8.61 -22.04 -28.91
C VAL A 229 -9.97 -21.35 -28.77
N LEU A 230 -10.01 -20.01 -28.68
CA LEU A 230 -11.26 -19.25 -28.68
C LEU A 230 -11.95 -19.31 -30.04
N SER A 231 -13.29 -19.34 -30.06
CA SER A 231 -14.08 -19.71 -31.25
C SER A 231 -14.45 -18.54 -32.16
N ASN A 232 -13.86 -17.36 -32.01
CA ASN A 232 -14.17 -16.14 -32.79
C ASN A 232 -15.67 -15.82 -32.79
N ARG A 233 -16.33 -15.96 -31.62
CA ARG A 233 -17.76 -15.71 -31.47
C ARG A 233 -18.02 -14.53 -30.57
N THR A 234 -19.18 -13.90 -30.77
CA THR A 234 -19.67 -12.81 -29.93
C THR A 234 -21.12 -13.08 -29.53
N GLU A 235 -21.40 -12.99 -28.25
CA GLU A 235 -22.76 -13.08 -27.71
C GLU A 235 -23.45 -11.69 -27.70
N SER A 236 -24.78 -11.68 -27.71
CA SER A 236 -25.53 -10.44 -27.53
C SER A 236 -25.28 -9.88 -26.11
N ASN A 237 -25.18 -8.55 -25.97
CA ASN A 237 -24.88 -7.88 -24.71
C ASN A 237 -23.54 -8.34 -24.08
N THR A 238 -22.51 -8.44 -24.89
CA THR A 238 -21.15 -8.81 -24.46
C THR A 238 -20.66 -7.87 -23.35
N THR A 239 -20.36 -8.41 -22.16
CA THR A 239 -19.80 -7.68 -21.02
C THR A 239 -18.36 -8.09 -20.73
N PHE A 240 -17.89 -9.17 -21.37
CA PHE A 240 -16.52 -9.65 -21.26
C PHE A 240 -15.97 -9.97 -22.65
N PHE A 241 -14.79 -9.45 -22.95
CA PHE A 241 -14.11 -9.65 -24.22
C PHE A 241 -12.68 -10.13 -23.98
N ALA A 242 -12.28 -11.21 -24.65
CA ALA A 242 -10.93 -11.74 -24.57
C ALA A 242 -10.33 -11.93 -25.96
N VAL A 243 -9.04 -11.59 -26.10
CA VAL A 243 -8.21 -11.88 -27.26
C VAL A 243 -7.17 -12.93 -26.87
N GLN A 244 -7.01 -13.95 -27.70
CA GLN A 244 -6.01 -14.99 -27.57
C GLN A 244 -4.97 -14.84 -28.67
N LYS A 245 -3.69 -14.98 -28.31
CA LYS A 245 -2.57 -15.07 -29.23
C LYS A 245 -1.65 -16.22 -28.82
N ALA A 246 -1.12 -16.94 -29.79
CA ALA A 246 -0.26 -18.09 -29.55
C ALA A 246 1.00 -18.02 -30.43
N PHE A 247 2.16 -18.25 -29.81
CA PHE A 247 3.45 -18.05 -30.42
C PHE A 247 4.41 -19.22 -30.17
N GLU A 248 5.31 -19.43 -31.13
CA GLU A 248 6.48 -20.29 -31.02
C GLU A 248 7.75 -19.43 -30.98
N GLY A 249 8.62 -19.66 -29.98
CA GLY A 249 9.86 -18.91 -29.80
C GLY A 249 9.63 -17.49 -29.24
N ASN A 250 10.56 -16.57 -29.56
CA ASN A 250 10.45 -15.18 -29.14
C ASN A 250 9.30 -14.47 -29.86
N PHE A 251 8.62 -13.57 -29.13
CA PHE A 251 7.49 -12.83 -29.67
C PHE A 251 7.37 -11.43 -29.08
N SER A 252 6.63 -10.56 -29.79
CA SER A 252 6.19 -9.25 -29.30
C SER A 252 4.87 -8.87 -29.94
N TYR A 253 3.97 -8.29 -29.16
CA TYR A 253 2.76 -7.65 -29.71
C TYR A 253 2.31 -6.50 -28.84
N ASP A 254 1.59 -5.58 -29.45
CA ASP A 254 1.05 -4.39 -28.83
C ASP A 254 -0.47 -4.45 -28.71
N ILE A 255 -0.99 -3.89 -27.64
CA ILE A 255 -2.42 -3.66 -27.39
C ILE A 255 -2.60 -2.16 -27.21
N PHE A 256 -3.53 -1.59 -27.94
CA PHE A 256 -3.85 -0.16 -27.86
C PHE A 256 -5.30 0.04 -27.47
N LEU A 257 -5.53 0.95 -26.54
CA LEU A 257 -6.86 1.50 -26.28
C LEU A 257 -6.89 2.93 -26.82
N ASP A 258 -7.73 3.13 -27.81
CA ASP A 258 -8.00 4.44 -28.39
C ASP A 258 -9.24 5.06 -27.72
N SER A 259 -9.13 6.29 -27.22
CA SER A 259 -10.23 7.05 -26.65
C SER A 259 -10.88 7.93 -27.70
N GLY A 260 -12.21 7.86 -27.82
CA GLY A 260 -12.97 8.69 -28.76
C GLY A 260 -13.04 10.17 -28.40
N SER A 261 -12.77 10.52 -27.14
CA SER A 261 -12.74 11.90 -26.65
C SER A 261 -11.36 12.57 -26.68
N SER A 262 -10.31 11.80 -27.04
CA SER A 262 -8.93 12.31 -27.12
C SER A 262 -8.56 12.67 -28.56
N SER A 263 -7.51 13.50 -28.72
CA SER A 263 -7.02 13.89 -30.04
C SER A 263 -6.62 12.69 -30.89
N PRO A 264 -7.09 12.55 -32.15
CA PRO A 264 -6.64 11.51 -33.05
C PRO A 264 -5.12 11.49 -33.29
N ASP A 265 -4.46 12.64 -33.23
CA ASP A 265 -3.01 12.77 -33.42
C ASP A 265 -2.19 12.17 -32.26
N ALA A 266 -2.81 11.98 -31.09
CA ALA A 266 -2.20 11.36 -29.92
C ALA A 266 -2.31 9.82 -29.91
N LYS A 267 -2.93 9.20 -30.93
CA LYS A 267 -3.04 7.74 -31.04
C LYS A 267 -1.68 7.07 -31.08
N LEU A 268 -1.59 5.97 -30.31
CA LEU A 268 -0.36 5.20 -30.22
C LEU A 268 -0.22 4.21 -31.39
N HIS A 269 1.01 4.09 -31.86
CA HIS A 269 1.47 3.11 -32.85
C HIS A 269 2.76 2.45 -32.33
N PRO A 270 3.18 1.27 -32.85
CA PRO A 270 4.35 0.55 -32.32
C PRO A 270 5.63 1.39 -32.21
N GLU A 271 5.86 2.28 -33.18
CA GLU A 271 7.07 3.13 -33.23
C GLU A 271 7.03 4.22 -32.15
N ASN A 272 5.91 4.95 -32.03
CA ASN A 272 5.80 5.99 -31.00
C ASN A 272 5.66 5.38 -29.59
N LEU A 273 5.08 4.19 -29.43
CA LEU A 273 5.12 3.43 -28.17
C LEU A 273 6.57 3.14 -27.76
N THR A 274 7.41 2.68 -28.70
CA THR A 274 8.83 2.40 -28.42
C THR A 274 9.57 3.67 -28.01
N HIS A 275 9.33 4.78 -28.70
CA HIS A 275 9.95 6.06 -28.38
C HIS A 275 9.52 6.57 -26.99
N LEU A 276 8.24 6.52 -26.66
CA LEU A 276 7.73 6.95 -25.37
C LEU A 276 8.24 6.09 -24.21
N LEU A 277 8.34 4.77 -24.39
CA LEU A 277 8.94 3.87 -23.39
C LEU A 277 10.39 4.27 -23.08
N ALA A 278 11.17 4.59 -24.11
CA ALA A 278 12.56 5.03 -23.93
C ALA A 278 12.67 6.41 -23.27
N SER A 279 11.79 7.36 -23.64
CA SER A 279 11.76 8.71 -23.06
C SER A 279 11.39 8.65 -21.58
N TYR A 280 10.28 8.02 -21.23
CA TYR A 280 9.82 7.91 -19.86
C TYR A 280 10.79 7.14 -18.95
N LYS A 281 11.48 6.11 -19.49
CA LYS A 281 12.54 5.44 -18.75
C LYS A 281 13.65 6.41 -18.34
N LYS A 282 14.12 7.24 -19.27
CA LYS A 282 15.14 8.24 -19.00
C LYS A 282 14.66 9.30 -18.01
N GLU A 283 13.44 9.81 -18.20
CA GLU A 283 12.82 10.79 -17.30
C GLU A 283 12.65 10.21 -15.88
N HIS A 284 12.27 8.94 -15.75
CA HIS A 284 12.17 8.24 -14.48
C HIS A 284 13.52 8.14 -13.77
N ASP A 285 14.61 7.77 -14.49
CA ASP A 285 15.96 7.71 -13.92
C ASP A 285 16.41 9.09 -13.41
N GLU A 286 16.19 10.15 -14.20
CA GLU A 286 16.52 11.53 -13.83
C GLU A 286 15.68 12.01 -12.64
N HIS A 287 14.38 11.70 -12.63
CA HIS A 287 13.47 12.04 -11.52
C HIS A 287 13.90 11.33 -10.24
N PHE A 288 14.14 10.01 -10.28
CA PHE A 288 14.59 9.24 -9.12
C PHE A 288 15.84 9.84 -8.49
N GLU A 289 16.88 10.13 -9.30
CA GLU A 289 18.11 10.73 -8.78
C GLU A 289 17.87 12.15 -8.25
N SER A 290 17.01 12.94 -8.88
CA SER A 290 16.66 14.28 -8.38
C SER A 290 15.97 14.24 -7.02
N ARG A 291 15.20 13.19 -6.76
CA ARG A 291 14.45 13.01 -5.49
C ARG A 291 15.31 12.40 -4.39
N PHE A 292 16.16 11.42 -4.69
CA PHE A 292 16.89 10.65 -3.67
C PHE A 292 18.39 10.96 -3.61
N GLY A 293 19.02 11.44 -4.68
CA GLY A 293 20.41 11.87 -4.70
C GLY A 293 21.43 10.77 -4.40
N LEU A 294 21.11 9.50 -4.68
CA LEU A 294 21.92 8.36 -4.27
C LEU A 294 23.25 8.27 -5.02
N ILE A 295 23.28 8.62 -6.31
CA ILE A 295 24.51 8.70 -7.09
C ILE A 295 25.39 9.81 -6.55
N LYS A 296 24.80 10.97 -6.25
CA LYS A 296 25.49 12.14 -5.72
C LYS A 296 26.09 11.86 -4.32
N SER A 297 25.42 11.04 -3.50
CA SER A 297 25.93 10.62 -2.18
C SER A 297 27.00 9.53 -2.24
N GLY A 298 27.32 9.01 -3.44
CA GLY A 298 28.38 8.02 -3.64
C GLY A 298 27.95 6.57 -3.39
N MET A 299 26.66 6.26 -3.43
CA MET A 299 26.16 4.89 -3.35
C MET A 299 26.61 4.05 -4.56
N HIS A 300 26.86 2.76 -4.35
CA HIS A 300 27.22 1.83 -5.41
C HIS A 300 26.10 1.71 -6.46
N ALA A 301 26.47 1.52 -7.73
CA ALA A 301 25.52 1.50 -8.84
C ALA A 301 24.44 0.41 -8.71
N ASN A 302 24.80 -0.80 -8.24
CA ASN A 302 23.83 -1.89 -7.97
C ASN A 302 22.85 -1.52 -6.84
N HIS A 303 23.30 -0.82 -5.79
CA HIS A 303 22.42 -0.33 -4.72
C HIS A 303 21.45 0.74 -5.23
N VAL A 304 21.91 1.64 -6.11
CA VAL A 304 21.06 2.66 -6.76
C VAL A 304 20.00 1.98 -7.64
N GLU A 305 20.40 0.97 -8.42
CA GLU A 305 19.47 0.19 -9.25
C GLU A 305 18.43 -0.53 -8.38
N ALA A 306 18.85 -1.23 -7.32
CA ALA A 306 17.96 -1.90 -6.39
C ALA A 306 16.98 -0.91 -5.73
N ALA A 307 17.44 0.25 -5.27
CA ALA A 307 16.60 1.28 -4.66
C ALA A 307 15.54 1.81 -5.64
N ARG A 308 15.89 2.03 -6.91
CA ARG A 308 14.96 2.44 -7.96
C ARG A 308 13.91 1.37 -8.25
N GLU A 309 14.33 0.09 -8.33
CA GLU A 309 13.40 -1.03 -8.51
C GLU A 309 12.47 -1.19 -7.32
N ILE A 310 12.96 -1.11 -6.08
CA ILE A 310 12.16 -1.16 -4.86
C ILE A 310 11.11 -0.05 -4.85
N THR A 311 11.48 1.18 -5.25
CA THR A 311 10.54 2.31 -5.42
C THR A 311 9.49 1.99 -6.47
N SER A 312 9.90 1.47 -7.63
CA SER A 312 8.99 1.09 -8.73
C SER A 312 8.05 -0.03 -8.32
N GLN A 313 8.48 -0.98 -7.49
CA GLN A 313 7.64 -2.07 -6.99
C GLN A 313 6.59 -1.57 -5.99
N LEU A 314 6.93 -0.64 -5.09
CA LEU A 314 5.96 0.01 -4.20
C LEU A 314 4.89 0.74 -5.01
N ILE A 315 5.30 1.58 -5.97
CA ILE A 315 4.39 2.37 -6.81
C ILE A 315 3.55 1.47 -7.72
N GLY A 316 4.13 0.43 -8.31
CA GLY A 316 3.42 -0.58 -9.11
C GLY A 316 2.51 -1.50 -8.29
N GLY A 317 2.61 -1.46 -6.96
CA GLY A 317 1.71 -2.09 -6.00
C GLY A 317 0.48 -1.26 -5.62
N ILE A 318 0.32 -0.06 -6.18
CA ILE A 318 -0.87 0.78 -5.94
C ILE A 318 -2.08 0.16 -6.66
N GLY A 319 -3.17 -0.01 -5.91
CA GLY A 319 -4.45 -0.52 -6.40
C GLY A 319 -5.61 0.45 -6.21
N TYR A 320 -6.62 0.30 -7.04
CA TYR A 320 -7.91 0.97 -6.87
C TYR A 320 -9.00 -0.06 -6.61
N TYR A 321 -9.63 0.06 -5.45
CA TYR A 321 -10.64 -0.87 -4.94
C TYR A 321 -11.98 -0.17 -4.83
N TYR A 322 -13.06 -0.90 -5.09
CA TYR A 322 -14.42 -0.40 -4.98
C TYR A 322 -15.37 -1.50 -4.55
N GLY A 323 -16.22 -1.21 -3.59
CA GLY A 323 -17.27 -2.12 -3.15
C GLY A 323 -17.65 -1.93 -1.69
N GLU A 324 -18.36 -2.91 -1.16
CA GLU A 324 -18.82 -2.94 0.23
C GLU A 324 -17.83 -3.73 1.09
N SER A 325 -17.64 -3.30 2.34
CA SER A 325 -16.95 -4.05 3.39
C SER A 325 -17.95 -4.67 4.37
N LEU A 326 -17.56 -5.75 5.06
CA LEU A 326 -18.37 -6.36 6.12
C LEU A 326 -18.02 -5.70 7.45
N VAL A 327 -19.02 -5.12 8.13
CA VAL A 327 -18.83 -4.39 9.38
C VAL A 327 -19.75 -4.92 10.47
N ASP A 328 -19.19 -5.17 11.65
CA ASP A 328 -19.93 -5.48 12.85
C ASP A 328 -19.93 -4.30 13.81
N ARG A 329 -21.06 -3.60 13.89
CA ARG A 329 -21.24 -2.41 14.76
C ARG A 329 -21.81 -2.72 16.15
N ARG A 330 -21.83 -3.99 16.55
CA ARG A 330 -22.28 -4.33 17.91
C ARG A 330 -21.33 -3.71 18.94
N PRO A 331 -21.87 -3.18 20.07
CA PRO A 331 -21.03 -2.67 21.12
C PRO A 331 -20.23 -3.81 21.79
N LEU A 332 -18.97 -3.52 22.13
CA LEU A 332 -18.20 -4.37 23.03
C LEU A 332 -18.74 -4.24 24.45
N ASN A 333 -18.61 -5.29 25.26
CA ASN A 333 -18.83 -5.17 26.70
C ASN A 333 -17.71 -4.30 27.36
N ASP A 334 -17.86 -3.96 28.62
CA ASP A 334 -16.90 -3.12 29.35
C ASP A 334 -15.50 -3.77 29.48
N SER A 335 -15.42 -5.10 29.41
CA SER A 335 -14.14 -5.82 29.39
C SER A 335 -13.45 -5.81 28.01
N GLY A 336 -14.09 -5.24 26.99
CA GLY A 336 -13.56 -5.20 25.63
C GLY A 336 -13.68 -6.52 24.88
N MET A 337 -14.35 -7.50 25.42
CA MET A 337 -14.65 -8.78 24.75
C MET A 337 -16.00 -8.69 24.06
N TYR A 338 -16.11 -9.39 22.92
CA TYR A 338 -17.40 -9.59 22.29
C TYR A 338 -18.30 -10.38 23.24
N LEU A 339 -19.55 -9.96 23.32
CA LEU A 339 -20.62 -10.82 23.84
C LEU A 339 -20.82 -11.94 22.80
N HIS A 340 -20.00 -13.00 22.87
CA HIS A 340 -20.10 -14.18 21.98
C HIS A 340 -21.47 -14.82 21.95
N ASP A 341 -22.35 -14.55 22.93
CA ASP A 341 -23.64 -15.16 23.10
C ASP A 341 -24.79 -14.43 22.38
N MET A 342 -24.55 -13.36 21.67
CA MET A 342 -25.58 -12.73 20.81
C MET A 342 -25.69 -13.50 19.48
N HIS A 343 -26.16 -14.72 19.53
CA HIS A 343 -26.52 -15.47 18.32
C HIS A 343 -27.54 -14.69 17.49
N GLY A 344 -27.16 -14.28 16.28
CA GLY A 344 -28.09 -13.78 15.26
C GLY A 344 -27.80 -12.41 14.62
N ALA A 345 -26.85 -11.62 15.11
CA ALA A 345 -26.43 -10.40 14.38
C ALA A 345 -25.27 -10.73 13.46
N MET A 346 -25.54 -10.96 12.18
CA MET A 346 -24.52 -11.09 11.12
C MET A 346 -23.85 -9.73 10.87
N PRO A 347 -22.53 -9.69 10.54
CA PRO A 347 -21.93 -8.47 10.02
C PRO A 347 -22.71 -8.00 8.79
N LYS A 348 -22.83 -6.69 8.62
CA LYS A 348 -23.59 -6.09 7.50
C LYS A 348 -22.64 -5.51 6.49
N PRO A 349 -22.98 -5.59 5.18
CA PRO A 349 -22.26 -4.85 4.16
C PRO A 349 -22.48 -3.33 4.36
N GLU A 350 -21.39 -2.57 4.30
CA GLU A 350 -21.38 -1.10 4.32
C GLU A 350 -20.63 -0.54 3.14
N GLY A 351 -21.14 0.51 2.55
CA GLY A 351 -20.59 1.14 1.36
C GLY A 351 -21.64 1.31 0.24
N PRO A 352 -21.28 1.26 -1.05
CA PRO A 352 -19.92 1.01 -1.52
C PRO A 352 -18.96 2.18 -1.26
N HIS A 353 -17.70 1.85 -1.05
CA HIS A 353 -16.59 2.80 -0.89
C HIS A 353 -15.58 2.60 -2.01
N SER A 354 -14.78 3.63 -2.28
CA SER A 354 -13.64 3.55 -3.18
C SER A 354 -12.35 3.88 -2.43
N LEU A 355 -11.27 3.20 -2.80
CA LEU A 355 -9.97 3.42 -2.20
C LEU A 355 -8.86 3.29 -3.23
N LEU A 356 -8.03 4.33 -3.34
CA LEU A 356 -6.70 4.28 -3.95
C LEU A 356 -5.68 4.09 -2.83
N THR A 357 -4.87 3.03 -2.90
CA THR A 357 -3.93 2.67 -1.83
C THR A 357 -2.77 1.84 -2.37
N ALA A 358 -1.60 1.94 -1.76
CA ALA A 358 -0.57 0.95 -1.97
C ALA A 358 -0.92 -0.36 -1.24
N THR A 359 -0.32 -1.47 -1.66
CA THR A 359 -0.52 -2.76 -1.03
C THR A 359 0.79 -3.25 -0.40
N PRO A 360 0.74 -3.88 0.78
CA PRO A 360 1.95 -4.43 1.41
C PRO A 360 2.61 -5.51 0.55
N SER A 361 1.80 -6.33 -0.10
CA SER A 361 2.24 -7.39 -1.01
C SER A 361 1.19 -7.64 -2.10
N ARG A 362 1.62 -7.68 -3.35
CA ARG A 362 0.75 -8.04 -4.49
C ARG A 362 0.25 -9.49 -4.42
N SER A 363 1.03 -10.37 -3.78
CA SER A 363 0.75 -11.81 -3.68
C SER A 363 -0.14 -12.17 -2.50
N PHE A 364 0.13 -11.59 -1.33
CA PHE A 364 -0.46 -12.04 -0.07
C PHE A 364 -1.50 -11.04 0.47
N PHE A 365 -1.24 -9.76 0.27
CA PHE A 365 -2.05 -8.68 0.85
C PHE A 365 -2.42 -7.63 -0.20
N PRO A 366 -3.09 -8.01 -1.33
CA PRO A 366 -3.42 -7.07 -2.41
C PRO A 366 -4.62 -6.18 -2.04
N ARG A 367 -4.53 -5.45 -0.96
CA ARG A 367 -5.55 -4.56 -0.40
C ARG A 367 -4.94 -3.54 0.54
N GLY A 368 -5.72 -2.54 0.95
CA GLY A 368 -5.25 -1.49 1.84
C GLY A 368 -5.21 -1.91 3.31
N PHE A 369 -4.10 -1.58 3.99
CA PHE A 369 -3.93 -1.72 5.43
C PHE A 369 -3.62 -0.36 6.04
N TYR A 370 -4.36 0.00 7.09
CA TYR A 370 -4.35 1.35 7.65
C TYR A 370 -2.97 1.78 8.17
N TRP A 371 -2.30 0.95 8.98
CA TRP A 371 -1.02 1.35 9.55
C TRP A 371 0.17 1.18 8.60
N ASP A 372 0.09 0.24 7.67
CA ASP A 372 1.08 0.08 6.60
C ASP A 372 1.12 1.30 5.69
N GLU A 373 -0.07 1.82 5.34
CA GLU A 373 -0.19 2.92 4.40
C GLU A 373 0.49 4.21 4.88
N GLY A 374 0.58 4.45 6.18
CA GLY A 374 1.34 5.57 6.69
C GLY A 374 2.82 5.50 6.32
N PHE A 375 3.41 4.33 6.35
CA PHE A 375 4.80 4.10 5.95
C PHE A 375 4.96 4.13 4.41
N HIS A 376 4.00 3.60 3.67
CA HIS A 376 3.98 3.72 2.21
C HIS A 376 3.98 5.19 1.77
N LEU A 377 3.15 6.01 2.41
CA LEU A 377 3.01 7.43 2.09
C LEU A 377 4.30 8.24 2.34
N LEU A 378 5.14 7.85 3.29
CA LEU A 378 6.46 8.46 3.47
C LEU A 378 7.33 8.30 2.21
N HIS A 379 7.39 7.09 1.66
CA HIS A 379 8.20 6.81 0.49
C HIS A 379 7.55 7.36 -0.80
N ILE A 380 6.25 7.13 -0.99
CA ILE A 380 5.51 7.66 -2.15
C ILE A 380 5.60 9.20 -2.15
N GLY A 381 5.43 9.85 -1.00
CA GLY A 381 5.52 11.32 -0.87
C GLY A 381 6.91 11.88 -1.19
N ALA A 382 7.96 11.16 -0.79
CA ALA A 382 9.32 11.54 -1.16
C ALA A 382 9.58 11.45 -2.68
N CYS A 383 8.88 10.54 -3.37
CA CYS A 383 8.95 10.37 -4.83
C CYS A 383 7.98 11.33 -5.55
N ASP A 384 6.70 11.28 -5.19
CA ASP A 384 5.59 12.03 -5.79
C ASP A 384 4.59 12.49 -4.72
N ALA A 385 4.74 13.73 -4.27
CA ALA A 385 3.90 14.32 -3.22
C ALA A 385 2.42 14.44 -3.63
N GLU A 386 2.11 14.64 -4.92
CA GLU A 386 0.74 14.74 -5.40
C GLU A 386 0.04 13.37 -5.36
N LEU A 387 0.71 12.31 -5.81
CA LEU A 387 0.20 10.94 -5.74
C LEU A 387 -0.04 10.52 -4.28
N ALA A 388 0.92 10.80 -3.38
CA ALA A 388 0.75 10.57 -1.94
C ALA A 388 -0.46 11.32 -1.38
N SER A 389 -0.64 12.58 -1.79
CA SER A 389 -1.78 13.41 -1.38
C SER A 389 -3.13 12.89 -1.90
N MET A 390 -3.17 12.26 -3.09
CA MET A 390 -4.37 11.59 -3.62
C MET A 390 -4.71 10.35 -2.78
N ILE A 391 -3.72 9.51 -2.49
CA ILE A 391 -3.89 8.30 -1.66
C ILE A 391 -4.34 8.69 -0.25
N PHE A 392 -3.66 9.65 0.38
CA PHE A 392 -4.02 10.18 1.70
C PHE A 392 -5.46 10.70 1.75
N GLY A 393 -5.86 11.48 0.73
CA GLY A 393 -7.24 11.95 0.59
C GLY A 393 -8.25 10.81 0.45
N SER A 394 -7.91 9.76 -0.30
CA SER A 394 -8.74 8.58 -0.47
C SER A 394 -8.99 7.86 0.87
N TRP A 395 -7.96 7.66 1.69
CA TRP A 395 -8.08 7.12 3.05
C TRP A 395 -8.88 8.03 3.99
N THR A 396 -8.67 9.35 3.91
CA THR A 396 -9.43 10.31 4.72
C THR A 396 -10.93 10.24 4.45
N HIS A 397 -11.34 10.03 3.19
CA HIS A 397 -12.75 9.89 2.81
C HIS A 397 -13.41 8.58 3.27
N LEU A 398 -12.63 7.58 3.69
CA LEU A 398 -13.18 6.37 4.32
C LEU A 398 -13.57 6.58 5.79
N MET A 399 -13.15 7.67 6.42
CA MET A 399 -13.51 7.98 7.80
C MET A 399 -15.03 8.13 7.93
N ASP A 400 -15.64 7.30 8.76
CA ASP A 400 -17.07 7.40 9.02
C ASP A 400 -17.43 8.69 9.81
N LYS A 401 -18.72 8.91 10.00
CA LYS A 401 -19.22 10.10 10.74
C LYS A 401 -18.72 10.20 12.19
N ASN A 402 -18.21 9.10 12.77
CA ASN A 402 -17.66 9.04 14.12
C ASN A 402 -16.14 9.14 14.13
N GLY A 403 -15.50 9.16 12.97
CA GLY A 403 -14.04 9.21 12.79
C GLY A 403 -13.35 7.86 12.68
N TRP A 404 -14.09 6.74 12.63
CA TRP A 404 -13.50 5.42 12.47
C TRP A 404 -13.11 5.13 11.01
N VAL A 405 -12.01 4.39 10.85
CA VAL A 405 -11.55 3.76 9.59
C VAL A 405 -11.23 2.31 9.89
N ALA A 406 -11.67 1.39 9.05
CA ALA A 406 -11.33 -0.02 9.19
C ALA A 406 -9.82 -0.23 9.02
N ARG A 407 -9.21 -1.07 9.86
CA ARG A 407 -7.77 -1.34 9.79
C ARG A 407 -7.38 -2.07 8.50
N GLU A 408 -8.29 -2.86 7.94
CA GLU A 408 -8.10 -3.62 6.71
C GLU A 408 -9.26 -3.30 5.74
N GLN A 409 -8.92 -2.85 4.52
CA GLN A 409 -9.89 -2.40 3.54
C GLN A 409 -10.21 -3.50 2.53
N ILE A 410 -11.24 -4.30 2.85
CA ILE A 410 -11.69 -5.44 2.06
C ILE A 410 -12.92 -5.03 1.27
N LEU A 411 -12.70 -4.33 0.15
CA LEU A 411 -13.75 -3.69 -0.65
C LEU A 411 -14.16 -4.56 -1.84
N GLY A 412 -15.39 -5.05 -1.82
CA GLY A 412 -15.97 -5.85 -2.91
C GLY A 412 -15.62 -7.33 -2.89
N GLU A 413 -16.22 -8.10 -3.80
CA GLU A 413 -16.09 -9.56 -3.87
C GLU A 413 -14.69 -10.00 -4.29
N GLU A 414 -14.04 -9.28 -5.22
CA GLU A 414 -12.67 -9.60 -5.66
C GLU A 414 -11.70 -9.55 -4.49
N ALA A 415 -11.71 -8.48 -3.69
CA ALA A 415 -10.87 -8.38 -2.50
C ALA A 415 -11.23 -9.44 -1.45
N ARG A 416 -12.53 -9.68 -1.23
CA ARG A 416 -13.01 -10.69 -0.28
C ARG A 416 -12.57 -12.11 -0.61
N SER A 417 -12.50 -12.45 -1.91
CA SER A 417 -12.08 -13.79 -2.36
C SER A 417 -10.65 -14.14 -1.95
N GLN A 418 -9.82 -13.14 -1.65
CA GLN A 418 -8.43 -13.30 -1.23
C GLN A 418 -8.22 -13.28 0.29
N VAL A 419 -9.31 -13.24 1.09
CA VAL A 419 -9.23 -13.10 2.55
C VAL A 419 -9.95 -14.26 3.23
N PRO A 420 -9.32 -14.98 4.18
CA PRO A 420 -10.00 -15.98 5.00
C PRO A 420 -11.22 -15.38 5.70
N ARG A 421 -12.29 -16.18 5.85
CA ARG A 421 -13.59 -15.68 6.33
C ARG A 421 -13.54 -15.02 7.70
N GLU A 422 -12.71 -15.54 8.59
CA GLU A 422 -12.50 -15.04 9.95
C GLU A 422 -11.93 -13.61 10.00
N PHE A 423 -11.21 -13.16 8.95
CA PHE A 423 -10.62 -11.83 8.87
C PHE A 423 -11.42 -10.83 8.03
N GLN A 424 -12.53 -11.25 7.41
CA GLN A 424 -13.31 -10.37 6.52
C GLN A 424 -14.08 -9.28 7.27
N THR A 425 -14.49 -9.53 8.52
CA THR A 425 -15.33 -8.60 9.29
C THR A 425 -14.49 -7.53 9.97
N GLN A 426 -14.89 -6.27 9.81
CA GLN A 426 -14.27 -5.11 10.45
C GLN A 426 -15.10 -4.60 11.63
N TYR A 427 -14.44 -4.03 12.63
CA TYR A 427 -15.06 -3.70 13.93
C TYR A 427 -14.78 -2.24 14.32
N PRO A 428 -15.81 -1.36 14.48
CA PRO A 428 -15.61 0.07 14.75
C PRO A 428 -14.97 0.45 16.09
N GLN A 429 -14.75 -0.51 16.99
CA GLN A 429 -14.01 -0.29 18.23
C GLN A 429 -12.56 -0.72 18.16
N HIS A 430 -12.17 -1.39 17.08
CA HIS A 430 -10.79 -1.78 16.83
C HIS A 430 -10.05 -0.64 16.13
N ALA A 431 -9.02 -0.15 16.80
CA ALA A 431 -8.06 0.80 16.23
C ALA A 431 -6.92 0.07 15.52
N ASN A 432 -6.02 0.83 14.97
CA ASN A 432 -4.70 0.39 14.48
C ASN A 432 -3.75 1.57 14.66
N PRO A 433 -2.42 1.40 14.70
CA PRO A 433 -1.50 2.53 14.88
C PRO A 433 -1.78 3.66 13.90
N PRO A 434 -1.91 4.92 14.36
CA PRO A 434 -2.37 6.04 13.53
C PRO A 434 -1.28 6.58 12.58
N THR A 435 -0.59 5.70 11.89
CA THR A 435 0.56 6.01 11.03
C THR A 435 0.22 6.90 9.83
N LEU A 436 -1.06 6.95 9.41
CA LEU A 436 -1.47 7.89 8.37
C LEU A 436 -1.13 9.35 8.71
N ILE A 437 -0.88 9.67 9.99
CA ILE A 437 -0.34 10.99 10.39
C ILE A 437 1.01 11.30 9.74
N PHE A 438 1.79 10.31 9.34
CA PHE A 438 3.02 10.53 8.58
C PHE A 438 2.72 11.16 7.22
N GLY A 439 1.66 10.70 6.55
CA GLY A 439 1.19 11.33 5.31
C GLY A 439 0.71 12.77 5.53
N LEU A 440 0.00 13.04 6.65
CA LEU A 440 -0.39 14.39 7.04
C LEU A 440 0.84 15.27 7.25
N ASN A 441 1.81 14.81 8.05
CA ASN A 441 3.02 15.56 8.35
C ASN A 441 3.83 15.85 7.07
N SER A 442 3.95 14.88 6.18
CA SER A 442 4.59 15.07 4.87
C SER A 442 3.93 16.16 4.03
N MET A 443 2.58 16.25 4.05
CA MET A 443 1.84 17.31 3.37
C MET A 443 2.06 18.68 4.03
N LEU A 444 2.12 18.74 5.36
CA LEU A 444 2.38 19.98 6.09
C LEU A 444 3.82 20.47 5.82
N ASP A 445 4.80 19.59 5.81
CA ASP A 445 6.18 19.90 5.48
C ASP A 445 6.32 20.49 4.07
N GLU A 446 5.69 19.85 3.10
CA GLU A 446 5.69 20.34 1.72
C GLU A 446 5.04 21.73 1.62
N TYR A 447 3.92 21.93 2.33
CA TYR A 447 3.27 23.24 2.38
C TYR A 447 4.19 24.32 2.99
N HIS A 448 4.81 24.04 4.14
CA HIS A 448 5.71 24.97 4.81
C HIS A 448 6.98 25.27 3.98
N SER A 449 7.53 24.24 3.31
CA SER A 449 8.68 24.45 2.41
C SER A 449 8.34 25.42 1.29
N ARG A 450 7.20 25.25 0.62
CA ARG A 450 6.75 26.14 -0.45
C ARG A 450 6.44 27.56 0.05
N VAL A 451 5.85 27.69 1.25
CA VAL A 451 5.63 29.01 1.88
C VAL A 451 6.96 29.71 2.12
N LYS A 452 7.95 28.99 2.64
CA LYS A 452 9.29 29.55 2.90
C LYS A 452 9.99 29.96 1.60
N GLU A 453 9.99 29.11 0.58
CA GLU A 453 10.57 29.42 -0.74
C GLU A 453 9.91 30.68 -1.34
N ALA A 454 8.58 30.78 -1.27
CA ALA A 454 7.85 31.96 -1.74
C ALA A 454 8.20 33.25 -0.97
N GLN A 455 8.48 33.16 0.33
CA GLN A 455 8.93 34.31 1.16
C GLN A 455 10.36 34.72 0.81
N GLU A 456 11.27 33.79 0.61
CA GLU A 456 12.66 34.07 0.20
C GLU A 456 12.72 34.72 -1.18
N ASP A 457 11.87 34.31 -2.12
CA ASP A 457 11.77 34.91 -3.46
C ASP A 457 11.20 36.34 -3.42
N LEU A 458 10.30 36.64 -2.50
CA LEU A 458 9.78 38.00 -2.31
C LEU A 458 10.86 38.97 -1.80
N GLU A 459 11.76 38.53 -0.95
CA GLU A 459 12.89 39.32 -0.46
C GLU A 459 13.98 39.49 -1.53
N GLY A 460 14.10 38.54 -2.50
CA GLY A 460 15.09 38.50 -3.56
C GLY A 460 14.76 39.26 -4.85
N VAL A 461 13.60 39.96 -4.94
CA VAL A 461 13.17 40.72 -6.14
C VAL A 461 12.96 39.85 -7.42
N ASN A 462 12.67 38.58 -7.25
CA ASN A 462 12.26 37.73 -8.38
C ASN A 462 10.74 37.69 -8.50
N TYR A 463 10.22 37.83 -9.73
CA TYR A 463 8.79 37.72 -10.02
C TYR A 463 8.31 36.32 -9.64
N ILE A 464 7.59 36.19 -8.51
CA ILE A 464 6.82 34.98 -8.22
C ILE A 464 5.86 34.77 -9.39
N GLN A 465 5.98 33.63 -10.05
CA GLN A 465 5.02 33.30 -11.10
C GLN A 465 3.64 33.13 -10.46
N ARG A 466 2.61 33.74 -11.04
CA ARG A 466 1.21 33.64 -10.55
C ARG A 466 0.73 32.18 -10.38
N ALA A 467 1.37 31.22 -11.05
CA ALA A 467 1.11 29.79 -10.94
C ALA A 467 1.40 29.25 -9.54
N ASP A 468 2.52 29.65 -8.91
CA ASP A 468 2.96 29.14 -7.60
C ASP A 468 2.03 29.55 -6.47
N LEU A 469 1.50 30.80 -6.52
CA LEU A 469 0.50 31.27 -5.57
C LEU A 469 -0.84 30.51 -5.69
N GLY A 470 -1.22 30.13 -6.92
CA GLY A 470 -2.42 29.33 -7.18
C GLY A 470 -2.29 27.90 -6.63
N ASP A 471 -1.11 27.32 -6.68
CA ASP A 471 -0.82 25.98 -6.15
C ASP A 471 -0.85 25.98 -4.62
N MET A 472 -0.25 26.98 -3.99
CA MET A 472 -0.32 27.16 -2.53
C MET A 472 -1.75 27.33 -2.01
N ASP A 473 -2.57 28.16 -2.68
CA ASP A 473 -3.99 28.34 -2.31
C ASP A 473 -4.78 27.02 -2.45
N ARG A 474 -4.52 26.25 -3.51
CA ARG A 474 -5.13 24.91 -3.67
C ARG A 474 -4.72 23.95 -2.56
N MET A 475 -3.44 23.94 -2.20
CA MET A 475 -2.91 23.09 -1.14
C MET A 475 -3.49 23.48 0.23
N HIS A 476 -3.56 24.77 0.53
CA HIS A 476 -4.18 25.27 1.75
C HIS A 476 -5.66 24.87 1.86
N LYS A 477 -6.46 25.10 0.80
CA LYS A 477 -7.86 24.68 0.74
C LYS A 477 -8.04 23.17 0.90
N LYS A 478 -7.12 22.38 0.37
CA LYS A 478 -7.13 20.93 0.57
C LYS A 478 -6.91 20.59 2.04
N LEU A 479 -5.92 21.20 2.69
CA LEU A 479 -5.67 21.05 4.13
C LEU A 479 -6.91 21.46 4.95
N GLU A 480 -7.53 22.62 4.66
CA GLU A 480 -8.78 23.03 5.31
C GLU A 480 -9.89 21.98 5.18
N SER A 481 -10.03 21.37 4.00
CA SER A 481 -11.06 20.33 3.76
C SER A 481 -10.81 19.03 4.52
N LEU A 482 -9.56 18.69 4.79
CA LEU A 482 -9.15 17.47 5.51
C LEU A 482 -9.27 17.63 7.03
N TYR A 483 -9.06 18.84 7.57
CA TYR A 483 -8.98 19.10 9.01
C TYR A 483 -10.17 18.56 9.82
N PRO A 484 -11.46 18.78 9.44
CA PRO A 484 -12.59 18.27 10.20
C PRO A 484 -12.64 16.73 10.29
N HIS A 485 -12.10 16.02 9.28
CA HIS A 485 -12.01 14.57 9.29
C HIS A 485 -10.98 14.09 10.30
N TRP A 486 -9.79 14.70 10.29
CA TRP A 486 -8.69 14.35 11.19
C TRP A 486 -8.98 14.72 12.64
N LYS A 487 -9.66 15.84 12.89
CA LYS A 487 -10.18 16.19 14.21
C LYS A 487 -11.12 15.12 14.75
N ARG A 488 -12.10 14.65 13.95
CA ARG A 488 -12.98 13.55 14.34
C ARG A 488 -12.26 12.24 14.55
N HIS A 489 -11.24 11.96 13.74
CA HIS A 489 -10.44 10.72 13.86
C HIS A 489 -9.64 10.70 15.15
N TYR A 490 -8.96 11.79 15.49
CA TYR A 490 -8.26 11.95 16.76
C TYR A 490 -9.20 11.80 17.96
N GLU A 491 -10.35 12.47 17.94
CA GLU A 491 -11.37 12.36 18.99
C GLU A 491 -11.97 10.93 19.07
N TRP A 492 -12.07 10.22 17.94
CA TRP A 492 -12.49 8.84 17.95
C TRP A 492 -11.51 7.95 18.74
N PHE A 493 -10.21 8.10 18.55
CA PHE A 493 -9.19 7.39 19.32
C PHE A 493 -9.31 7.71 20.81
N ARG A 494 -9.35 8.99 21.17
CA ARG A 494 -9.48 9.45 22.56
C ARG A 494 -10.72 8.88 23.25
N ARG A 495 -11.83 8.78 22.56
CA ARG A 495 -13.08 8.27 23.10
C ARG A 495 -13.13 6.75 23.19
N THR A 496 -12.68 6.03 22.14
CA THR A 496 -12.89 4.59 22.02
C THR A 496 -11.76 3.76 22.62
N GLN A 497 -10.52 4.28 22.64
CA GLN A 497 -9.36 3.56 23.15
C GLN A 497 -8.93 4.00 24.55
N ARG A 498 -9.70 4.87 25.20
CA ARG A 498 -9.37 5.39 26.52
C ARG A 498 -9.25 4.29 27.58
N GLY A 499 -8.15 4.36 28.37
CA GLY A 499 -7.88 3.55 29.54
C GLY A 499 -8.35 4.18 30.85
N GLN A 500 -8.16 3.48 31.96
CA GLN A 500 -8.61 3.88 33.29
C GLN A 500 -7.39 4.06 34.22
N ILE A 501 -7.27 5.21 34.91
CA ILE A 501 -6.16 5.55 35.78
C ILE A 501 -6.56 5.33 37.26
N ARG A 502 -7.45 6.18 37.76
CA ARG A 502 -7.79 6.25 39.20
C ARG A 502 -8.49 5.02 39.76
N GLN A 503 -9.23 4.31 38.95
CA GLN A 503 -9.97 3.10 39.38
C GLN A 503 -9.05 2.00 39.89
N TRP A 504 -7.76 2.05 39.50
CA TRP A 504 -6.75 1.07 39.85
C TRP A 504 -5.58 1.67 40.67
N GLY A 505 -5.91 2.72 41.45
CA GLY A 505 -4.93 3.35 42.37
C GLY A 505 -3.75 4.05 41.70
N ARG A 506 -3.79 4.26 40.38
CA ARG A 506 -2.71 4.92 39.64
C ARG A 506 -2.81 6.45 39.76
N GLU A 507 -1.65 7.08 39.87
CA GLU A 507 -1.52 8.54 39.85
C GLU A 507 -0.82 8.95 38.55
N ALA A 508 -1.25 10.07 37.97
CA ALA A 508 -0.66 10.62 36.75
C ALA A 508 -0.95 12.13 36.67
N THR A 509 -0.10 12.85 35.96
CA THR A 509 -0.22 14.30 35.73
C THR A 509 -1.55 14.64 35.08
N SER A 510 -1.93 13.96 34.01
CA SER A 510 -3.27 14.07 33.43
C SER A 510 -4.09 12.84 33.74
N ARG A 511 -5.36 13.05 34.18
CA ARG A 511 -6.31 11.96 34.42
C ARG A 511 -7.06 11.51 33.18
N TYR A 512 -6.78 12.12 32.06
CA TYR A 512 -7.52 11.89 30.80
C TYR A 512 -6.69 11.14 29.75
N GLU A 513 -5.40 11.20 29.84
CA GLU A 513 -4.50 10.68 28.82
C GLU A 513 -3.91 9.34 29.25
N ALA A 514 -4.67 8.27 29.01
CA ALA A 514 -4.25 6.88 29.14
C ALA A 514 -5.05 6.04 28.14
N TYR A 515 -4.40 5.08 27.51
CA TYR A 515 -5.00 4.37 26.38
C TYR A 515 -4.73 2.87 26.46
N ARG A 516 -5.65 2.08 25.88
CA ARG A 516 -5.49 0.64 25.72
C ARG A 516 -6.05 0.16 24.38
N TRP A 517 -5.39 -0.79 23.76
CA TRP A 517 -5.87 -1.46 22.56
C TRP A 517 -7.12 -2.28 22.90
N ARG A 518 -8.15 -2.12 22.05
CA ARG A 518 -9.39 -2.93 22.16
C ARG A 518 -9.27 -4.15 21.26
N GLY A 519 -9.98 -5.24 21.60
CA GLY A 519 -10.09 -6.43 20.75
C GLY A 519 -8.90 -7.39 20.85
N ARG A 520 -8.03 -7.27 21.87
CA ARG A 520 -6.98 -8.25 22.09
C ARG A 520 -7.50 -9.56 22.68
N SER A 521 -6.84 -10.67 22.34
CA SER A 521 -6.95 -11.96 22.99
C SER A 521 -5.80 -12.17 24.01
N PRO A 522 -5.78 -13.29 24.76
CA PRO A 522 -4.65 -13.60 25.64
C PRO A 522 -3.29 -13.69 24.93
N THR A 523 -3.28 -14.08 23.66
CA THR A 523 -2.07 -14.35 22.87
C THR A 523 -1.82 -13.35 21.74
N HIS A 524 -2.83 -12.58 21.32
CA HIS A 524 -2.72 -11.67 20.16
C HIS A 524 -3.32 -10.30 20.42
N VAL A 525 -2.65 -9.29 19.86
CA VAL A 525 -3.08 -7.88 19.88
C VAL A 525 -3.03 -7.32 18.44
N LEU A 526 -3.82 -7.90 17.53
CA LEU A 526 -3.85 -7.52 16.11
C LEU A 526 -4.08 -6.01 15.89
N THR A 527 -4.78 -5.37 16.82
CA THR A 527 -5.06 -3.94 16.78
C THR A 527 -3.83 -3.07 17.03
N SER A 528 -2.81 -3.58 17.74
CA SER A 528 -1.55 -2.86 17.94
C SER A 528 -0.61 -2.90 16.73
N GLY A 529 -0.87 -3.78 15.76
CA GLY A 529 0.04 -4.08 14.66
C GLY A 529 1.22 -4.98 15.04
N LEU A 530 1.42 -5.25 16.33
CA LEU A 530 2.45 -6.13 16.88
C LEU A 530 1.78 -7.44 17.36
N ASP A 531 1.29 -8.24 16.41
CA ASP A 531 0.24 -9.24 16.58
C ASP A 531 0.46 -10.21 17.75
N ASP A 532 1.58 -10.91 17.84
CA ASP A 532 1.93 -11.89 18.86
C ASP A 532 2.97 -11.37 19.89
N TYR A 533 3.26 -10.06 19.88
CA TYR A 533 4.16 -9.47 20.85
C TYR A 533 3.64 -9.71 22.28
N PRO A 534 4.49 -10.12 23.24
CA PRO A 534 4.05 -10.43 24.58
C PRO A 534 3.37 -9.26 25.27
N ARG A 535 2.25 -9.53 25.94
CA ARG A 535 1.48 -8.61 26.79
C ARG A 535 1.01 -9.39 28.03
N ALA A 536 0.30 -8.75 28.95
CA ALA A 536 -0.29 -9.44 30.10
C ALA A 536 -1.09 -10.68 29.66
N SER A 537 -0.89 -11.81 30.33
CA SER A 537 -1.47 -13.09 29.94
C SER A 537 -3.01 -13.11 29.92
N THR A 538 -3.64 -12.28 30.75
CA THR A 538 -5.10 -12.15 30.83
C THR A 538 -5.52 -10.74 30.45
N PRO A 539 -6.31 -10.56 29.37
CA PRO A 539 -6.86 -9.25 29.03
C PRO A 539 -7.69 -8.68 30.17
N HIS A 540 -7.42 -7.45 30.56
CA HIS A 540 -8.11 -6.78 31.65
C HIS A 540 -8.54 -5.36 31.30
N ILE A 541 -9.68 -4.89 31.83
CA ILE A 541 -10.21 -3.55 31.58
C ILE A 541 -9.28 -2.44 32.06
N GLY A 542 -8.49 -2.73 33.09
CA GLY A 542 -7.49 -1.83 33.70
C GLY A 542 -6.14 -1.79 32.99
N GLU A 543 -5.95 -2.48 31.86
CA GLU A 543 -4.71 -2.40 31.08
C GLU A 543 -4.49 -1.01 30.52
N LEU A 544 -3.21 -0.62 30.44
CA LEU A 544 -2.72 0.56 29.73
C LEU A 544 -1.52 0.14 28.87
N HIS A 545 -1.52 0.57 27.63
CA HIS A 545 -0.51 0.19 26.64
C HIS A 545 0.39 1.38 26.28
N VAL A 546 1.68 1.25 26.55
CA VAL A 546 2.68 2.33 26.36
C VAL A 546 2.83 2.73 24.89
N ASP A 547 2.74 1.77 23.98
CA ASP A 547 2.81 2.02 22.55
C ASP A 547 1.65 2.88 22.07
N LEU A 548 0.41 2.58 22.51
CA LEU A 548 -0.75 3.38 22.12
C LEU A 548 -0.72 4.79 22.71
N LEU A 549 -0.30 4.92 23.98
CA LEU A 549 -0.13 6.25 24.59
C LEU A 549 0.92 7.07 23.82
N SER A 550 2.02 6.44 23.40
CA SER A 550 3.07 7.08 22.60
C SER A 550 2.56 7.50 21.21
N TRP A 551 1.80 6.64 20.54
CA TRP A 551 1.14 6.99 19.28
C TRP A 551 0.18 8.17 19.42
N MET A 552 -0.56 8.25 20.53
CA MET A 552 -1.46 9.38 20.79
C MET A 552 -0.71 10.69 21.05
N GLY A 553 0.48 10.64 21.67
CA GLY A 553 1.36 11.80 21.81
C GLY A 553 1.83 12.35 20.47
N LEU A 554 2.27 11.46 19.59
CA LEU A 554 2.61 11.81 18.21
C LEU A 554 1.43 12.38 17.45
N PHE A 555 0.25 11.80 17.59
CA PHE A 555 -0.97 12.27 16.93
C PHE A 555 -1.39 13.66 17.44
N ALA A 556 -1.36 13.90 18.76
CA ALA A 556 -1.65 15.20 19.35
C ALA A 556 -0.71 16.29 18.81
N SER A 557 0.60 16.00 18.77
CA SER A 557 1.60 16.93 18.22
C SER A 557 1.35 17.24 16.74
N SER A 558 1.00 16.24 15.94
CA SER A 558 0.67 16.44 14.52
C SER A 558 -0.61 17.27 14.35
N MET A 559 -1.63 17.05 15.19
CA MET A 559 -2.86 17.85 15.16
C MET A 559 -2.64 19.30 15.60
N ALA A 560 -1.73 19.54 16.55
CA ALA A 560 -1.34 20.88 16.95
C ALA A 560 -0.74 21.66 15.77
N GLN A 561 0.22 21.05 15.06
CA GLN A 561 0.82 21.65 13.88
C GLN A 561 -0.20 21.87 12.75
N PHE A 562 -1.11 20.92 12.55
CA PHE A 562 -2.16 21.06 11.54
C PHE A 562 -3.09 22.24 11.86
N ALA A 563 -3.51 22.37 13.12
CA ALA A 563 -4.34 23.48 13.58
C ALA A 563 -3.62 24.83 13.43
N GLU A 564 -2.33 24.91 13.81
CA GLU A 564 -1.49 26.10 13.62
C GLU A 564 -1.38 26.52 12.16
N THR A 565 -1.13 25.56 11.26
CA THR A 565 -1.01 25.81 9.82
C THR A 565 -2.29 26.45 9.25
N LEU A 566 -3.44 26.14 9.83
CA LEU A 566 -4.74 26.67 9.42
C LEU A 566 -5.19 27.89 10.24
N GLY A 567 -4.39 28.37 11.20
CA GLY A 567 -4.76 29.50 12.08
C GLY A 567 -5.84 29.16 13.09
N ASN A 568 -6.03 27.89 13.45
CA ASN A 568 -6.97 27.44 14.49
C ASN A 568 -6.28 27.43 15.85
N ASP A 569 -5.95 28.62 16.39
CA ASP A 569 -5.08 28.79 17.56
C ASP A 569 -5.61 28.08 18.81
N ASP A 570 -6.94 28.12 19.07
CA ASP A 570 -7.55 27.45 20.22
C ASP A 570 -7.36 25.94 20.17
N ASP A 571 -7.62 25.32 19.01
CA ASP A 571 -7.40 23.87 18.79
C ASP A 571 -5.90 23.53 18.90
N ALA A 572 -5.02 24.38 18.36
CA ALA A 572 -3.58 24.19 18.45
C ALA A 572 -3.07 24.18 19.89
N LEU A 573 -3.55 25.12 20.71
CA LEU A 573 -3.22 25.18 22.13
C LEU A 573 -3.74 23.96 22.89
N GLU A 574 -4.96 23.53 22.62
CA GLU A 574 -5.54 22.32 23.24
C GLU A 574 -4.72 21.07 22.90
N TYR A 575 -4.36 20.86 21.63
CA TYR A 575 -3.58 19.69 21.22
C TYR A 575 -2.15 19.71 21.77
N ARG A 576 -1.51 20.89 21.88
CA ARG A 576 -0.20 21.00 22.55
C ARG A 576 -0.29 20.58 24.01
N GLN A 577 -1.28 21.08 24.76
CA GLN A 577 -1.49 20.69 26.14
C GLN A 577 -1.71 19.17 26.28
N GLN A 578 -2.48 18.58 25.38
CA GLN A 578 -2.70 17.13 25.36
C GLN A 578 -1.41 16.37 25.07
N ALA A 579 -0.55 16.85 24.16
CA ALA A 579 0.75 16.23 23.88
C ALA A 579 1.69 16.30 25.09
N GLU A 580 1.72 17.44 25.80
CA GLU A 580 2.50 17.61 27.06
C GLU A 580 1.97 16.68 28.17
N ASP A 581 0.65 16.62 28.36
CA ASP A 581 -0.01 15.73 29.30
C ASP A 581 0.33 14.25 29.02
N ILE A 582 0.31 13.86 27.74
CA ILE A 582 0.68 12.50 27.30
C ILE A 582 2.15 12.23 27.60
N ALA A 583 3.06 13.16 27.29
CA ALA A 583 4.47 12.97 27.53
C ALA A 583 4.78 12.81 29.04
N ALA A 584 4.07 13.54 29.91
CA ALA A 584 4.16 13.36 31.36
C ALA A 584 3.61 11.98 31.78
N ASN A 585 2.43 11.60 31.28
CA ASN A 585 1.78 10.34 31.63
C ASN A 585 2.55 9.10 31.09
N VAL A 586 3.34 9.22 30.05
CA VAL A 586 4.27 8.16 29.61
C VAL A 586 5.26 7.81 30.72
N ILE A 587 5.75 8.82 31.46
CA ILE A 587 6.64 8.59 32.61
C ILE A 587 5.82 8.10 33.80
N ASP A 588 4.73 8.78 34.16
CA ASP A 588 3.95 8.48 35.37
C ASP A 588 3.33 7.08 35.36
N LEU A 589 2.89 6.59 34.20
CA LEU A 589 2.09 5.36 34.08
C LEU A 589 2.87 4.17 33.54
N HIS A 590 4.02 4.39 32.89
CA HIS A 590 4.69 3.34 32.13
C HIS A 590 6.18 3.18 32.42
N TRP A 591 6.82 4.15 33.09
CA TRP A 591 8.23 4.02 33.47
C TRP A 591 8.38 3.19 34.74
N ASN A 592 9.07 2.05 34.64
CA ASN A 592 9.44 1.22 35.79
C ASN A 592 10.86 1.57 36.23
N ASP A 593 11.00 2.22 37.38
CA ASP A 593 12.30 2.65 37.93
C ASP A 593 13.21 1.47 38.31
N GLU A 594 12.63 0.34 38.73
CA GLU A 594 13.40 -0.84 39.11
C GLU A 594 14.04 -1.54 37.92
N GLU A 595 13.24 -1.74 36.86
CA GLU A 595 13.67 -2.35 35.61
C GLU A 595 14.36 -1.35 34.66
N ARG A 596 14.22 -0.05 34.92
CA ARG A 596 14.64 1.05 34.02
C ARG A 596 14.11 0.90 32.60
N LEU A 597 12.86 0.57 32.49
CA LEU A 597 12.20 0.17 31.26
C LEU A 597 10.79 0.78 31.14
N PHE A 598 10.38 1.07 29.94
CA PHE A 598 8.97 1.37 29.67
C PHE A 598 8.19 0.08 29.49
N CYS A 599 7.11 -0.06 30.27
CA CYS A 599 6.29 -1.26 30.38
C CYS A 599 4.81 -0.91 30.15
N ASP A 600 4.02 -1.91 29.77
CA ASP A 600 2.57 -1.81 29.91
C ASP A 600 2.19 -1.84 31.39
N ALA A 601 1.01 -1.33 31.70
CA ALA A 601 0.44 -1.51 33.04
C ALA A 601 -0.77 -2.44 32.95
N SER A 602 -0.87 -3.36 33.92
CA SER A 602 -1.99 -4.29 34.01
C SER A 602 -2.54 -4.33 35.44
N VAL A 603 -3.52 -5.22 35.70
CA VAL A 603 -4.19 -5.39 37.00
C VAL A 603 -4.23 -6.87 37.33
N GLY A 604 -3.74 -7.21 38.53
CA GLY A 604 -3.71 -8.55 39.05
C GLY A 604 -5.06 -9.07 39.54
N HIS A 605 -5.11 -10.32 39.98
CA HIS A 605 -6.33 -10.95 40.56
C HIS A 605 -6.75 -10.33 41.88
N ASP A 606 -5.87 -9.58 42.53
CA ASP A 606 -6.08 -8.83 43.78
C ASP A 606 -6.58 -7.41 43.57
N ASP A 607 -6.89 -7.05 42.31
CA ASP A 607 -7.25 -5.70 41.85
C ASP A 607 -6.12 -4.66 42.03
N GLU A 608 -4.85 -5.10 42.24
CA GLU A 608 -3.70 -4.23 42.31
C GLU A 608 -3.06 -4.02 40.92
N SER A 609 -2.60 -2.79 40.67
CA SER A 609 -1.89 -2.42 39.44
C SER A 609 -0.44 -2.88 39.49
N TYR A 610 0.07 -3.43 38.38
CA TYR A 610 1.45 -3.83 38.23
C TYR A 610 1.98 -3.47 36.83
N PHE A 611 3.32 -3.43 36.68
CA PHE A 611 3.98 -3.28 35.40
C PHE A 611 4.16 -4.63 34.71
N GLU A 612 3.76 -4.71 33.44
CA GLU A 612 4.01 -5.86 32.57
C GLU A 612 5.13 -5.52 31.61
N CYS A 613 6.34 -6.01 31.91
CA CYS A 613 7.57 -5.58 31.23
C CYS A 613 8.07 -6.64 30.26
N HIS A 614 8.13 -6.30 28.98
CA HIS A 614 8.68 -7.12 27.91
C HIS A 614 9.69 -6.30 27.10
N PRO A 615 11.00 -6.41 27.38
CA PRO A 615 12.02 -5.64 26.66
C PRO A 615 11.98 -5.92 25.15
N GLY A 616 11.73 -4.91 24.34
CA GLY A 616 11.59 -5.02 22.90
C GLY A 616 11.01 -3.75 22.27
N TYR A 617 10.40 -3.87 21.10
CA TYR A 617 9.86 -2.70 20.39
C TYR A 617 8.87 -1.89 21.23
N VAL A 618 8.01 -2.57 22.01
CA VAL A 618 7.03 -1.87 22.84
C VAL A 618 7.67 -0.92 23.83
N SER A 619 8.78 -1.34 24.45
CA SER A 619 9.53 -0.51 25.40
C SER A 619 10.24 0.69 24.74
N LEU A 620 10.40 0.67 23.41
CA LEU A 620 11.04 1.76 22.67
C LEU A 620 10.06 2.86 22.25
N PHE A 621 8.75 2.65 22.31
CA PHE A 621 7.78 3.58 21.70
C PHE A 621 7.90 5.03 22.18
N PRO A 622 8.12 5.35 23.46
CA PRO A 622 8.32 6.74 23.87
C PRO A 622 9.52 7.42 23.19
N PHE A 623 10.59 6.65 22.91
CA PHE A 623 11.74 7.10 22.14
C PHE A 623 11.41 7.20 20.64
N LEU A 624 10.76 6.18 20.05
CA LEU A 624 10.39 6.13 18.63
C LEU A 624 9.49 7.29 18.23
N THR A 625 8.61 7.72 19.12
CA THR A 625 7.69 8.85 18.93
C THR A 625 8.24 10.19 19.45
N GLN A 626 9.52 10.21 19.92
CA GLN A 626 10.27 11.40 20.32
C GLN A 626 9.63 12.18 21.50
N LEU A 627 9.03 11.45 22.46
CA LEU A 627 8.40 12.03 23.65
C LEU A 627 9.36 12.23 24.83
N LEU A 628 10.61 11.75 24.72
CA LEU A 628 11.58 11.80 25.80
C LEU A 628 12.40 13.09 25.74
N LYS A 629 12.74 13.64 26.90
CA LYS A 629 13.66 14.79 26.96
C LYS A 629 15.09 14.34 26.59
N PRO A 630 15.85 15.14 25.82
CA PRO A 630 17.16 14.76 25.31
C PRO A 630 18.16 14.27 26.37
N GLU A 631 18.19 14.91 27.56
CA GLU A 631 19.13 14.58 28.65
C GLU A 631 18.48 13.78 29.81
N SER A 632 17.28 13.17 29.53
CA SER A 632 16.59 12.37 30.55
C SER A 632 17.30 11.04 30.83
N GLU A 633 17.14 10.54 32.04
CA GLU A 633 17.56 9.20 32.43
C GLU A 633 16.85 8.13 31.60
N GLN A 634 15.55 8.36 31.30
CA GLN A 634 14.74 7.46 30.50
C GLN A 634 15.30 7.28 29.07
N LEU A 635 15.74 8.39 28.43
CA LEU A 635 16.41 8.29 27.14
C LEU A 635 17.74 7.52 27.26
N SER A 636 18.55 7.80 28.29
CA SER A 636 19.80 7.09 28.49
C SER A 636 19.59 5.58 28.67
N ALA A 637 18.60 5.17 29.47
CA ALA A 637 18.25 3.76 29.68
C ALA A 637 17.70 3.09 28.41
N THR A 638 16.90 3.81 27.65
CA THR A 638 16.40 3.31 26.35
C THR A 638 17.56 3.09 25.36
N LEU A 639 18.56 3.98 25.34
CA LEU A 639 19.76 3.81 24.52
C LEU A 639 20.62 2.64 25.02
N ASP A 640 20.68 2.38 26.34
CA ASP A 640 21.33 1.21 26.89
C ASP A 640 20.69 -0.08 26.39
N LEU A 641 19.36 -0.21 26.50
CA LEU A 641 18.58 -1.35 25.96
C LEU A 641 18.77 -1.53 24.46
N LEU A 642 18.66 -0.45 23.70
CA LEU A 642 18.75 -0.47 22.23
C LEU A 642 20.11 -0.95 21.75
N SER A 643 21.20 -0.53 22.42
CA SER A 643 22.58 -0.87 22.05
C SER A 643 23.08 -2.19 22.62
N ASP A 644 22.29 -2.89 23.42
CA ASP A 644 22.68 -4.17 24.04
C ASP A 644 22.56 -5.32 23.03
N HIS A 645 23.69 -5.99 22.77
CA HIS A 645 23.77 -7.12 21.83
C HIS A 645 23.09 -8.39 22.37
N ASP A 646 23.00 -8.55 23.68
CA ASP A 646 22.25 -9.64 24.32
C ASP A 646 20.75 -9.34 24.42
N ALA A 647 20.34 -8.11 24.10
CA ALA A 647 18.96 -7.68 24.05
C ALA A 647 18.51 -7.38 22.60
N LEU A 648 18.55 -6.11 22.17
CA LEU A 648 17.92 -5.68 20.93
C LEU A 648 18.87 -5.52 19.75
N TRP A 649 20.14 -5.22 19.98
CA TRP A 649 21.08 -4.96 18.90
C TRP A 649 21.53 -6.23 18.20
N SER A 650 21.37 -6.30 16.88
CA SER A 650 21.97 -7.35 16.04
C SER A 650 22.80 -6.72 14.91
N PRO A 651 23.67 -7.50 14.22
CA PRO A 651 24.39 -7.00 13.05
C PRO A 651 23.47 -6.67 11.86
N HIS A 652 22.20 -7.06 11.92
CA HIS A 652 21.23 -6.89 10.86
C HIS A 652 20.15 -5.84 11.15
N GLY A 653 20.08 -5.34 12.39
CA GLY A 653 19.10 -4.35 12.85
C GLY A 653 18.66 -4.58 14.29
N LEU A 654 17.60 -3.91 14.71
CA LEU A 654 17.01 -4.10 16.04
C LEU A 654 16.01 -5.25 16.04
N ARG A 655 16.15 -6.17 16.99
CA ARG A 655 15.22 -7.27 17.25
C ARG A 655 13.90 -6.75 17.78
N SER A 656 12.80 -7.38 17.37
CA SER A 656 11.46 -7.02 17.86
C SER A 656 11.26 -7.32 19.35
N LEU A 657 11.85 -8.39 19.85
CA LEU A 657 11.87 -8.80 21.26
C LEU A 657 13.31 -9.07 21.68
N SER A 658 13.63 -8.82 22.94
CA SER A 658 14.96 -9.08 23.50
C SER A 658 15.34 -10.55 23.39
N LYS A 659 16.60 -10.82 22.96
CA LYS A 659 17.15 -12.18 22.86
C LYS A 659 17.16 -12.91 24.21
N ALA A 660 17.25 -12.18 25.32
CA ALA A 660 17.19 -12.72 26.67
C ALA A 660 15.76 -13.03 27.15
N HIS A 661 14.72 -12.66 26.40
CA HIS A 661 13.34 -12.86 26.81
C HIS A 661 12.92 -14.32 26.65
N PRO A 662 12.18 -14.95 27.63
CA PRO A 662 11.79 -16.36 27.56
C PRO A 662 10.95 -16.76 26.33
N LEU A 663 10.23 -15.79 25.73
CA LEU A 663 9.38 -16.02 24.55
C LEU A 663 10.11 -15.62 23.24
N PHE A 664 11.40 -15.32 23.28
CA PHE A 664 12.16 -15.04 22.07
C PHE A 664 12.21 -16.27 21.15
N GLY A 665 11.77 -16.12 19.91
CA GLY A 665 11.73 -17.21 18.92
C GLY A 665 10.71 -18.33 19.23
N GLU A 666 9.81 -18.12 20.18
CA GLU A 666 8.85 -19.15 20.60
C GLU A 666 7.45 -18.93 20.00
N ASP A 667 6.65 -19.99 19.96
CA ASP A 667 5.29 -20.05 19.42
C ASP A 667 5.22 -19.65 17.93
N GLU A 668 4.44 -18.61 17.60
CA GLU A 668 4.28 -18.12 16.23
C GLU A 668 5.53 -17.41 15.71
N ASP A 669 6.36 -16.88 16.61
CA ASP A 669 7.62 -16.16 16.32
C ASP A 669 7.46 -15.13 15.19
N TYR A 670 6.42 -14.30 15.28
CA TYR A 670 6.15 -13.26 14.28
C TYR A 670 6.79 -11.92 14.69
N TRP A 671 6.42 -11.39 15.89
CA TRP A 671 7.05 -10.20 16.52
C TRP A 671 7.94 -10.57 17.73
N ARG A 672 8.55 -11.75 17.71
CA ARG A 672 9.31 -12.31 18.86
C ARG A 672 10.79 -12.52 18.58
N GLY A 673 11.40 -11.63 17.77
CA GLY A 673 12.83 -11.67 17.49
C GLY A 673 13.22 -11.03 16.15
N ALA A 674 12.46 -11.31 15.11
CA ALA A 674 12.72 -10.84 13.76
C ALA A 674 12.87 -9.29 13.67
N ILE A 675 13.62 -8.86 12.64
CA ILE A 675 13.85 -7.46 12.32
C ILE A 675 12.73 -6.97 11.39
N TRP A 676 12.11 -5.86 11.77
CA TRP A 676 11.03 -5.22 11.03
C TRP A 676 11.40 -3.80 10.60
N LEU A 677 11.28 -3.51 9.34
CA LEU A 677 11.71 -2.23 8.76
C LEU A 677 10.98 -1.00 9.31
N PRO A 678 9.65 -1.02 9.54
CA PRO A 678 8.95 0.17 10.02
C PRO A 678 9.45 0.65 11.38
N ILE A 679 9.71 -0.27 12.31
CA ILE A 679 10.21 0.10 13.66
C ILE A 679 11.68 0.50 13.60
N ASN A 680 12.50 -0.19 12.80
CA ASN A 680 13.91 0.21 12.58
C ASN A 680 14.00 1.59 11.89
N TYR A 681 13.11 1.92 10.95
CA TYR A 681 13.03 3.26 10.37
C TYR A 681 12.67 4.31 11.43
N MET A 682 11.67 4.03 12.28
CA MET A 682 11.33 4.94 13.39
C MET A 682 12.46 5.11 14.37
N ALA A 683 13.23 4.05 14.66
CA ALA A 683 14.41 4.12 15.52
C ALA A 683 15.51 4.99 14.91
N LEU A 684 15.81 4.79 13.62
CA LEU A 684 16.78 5.64 12.89
C LEU A 684 16.34 7.10 12.88
N ARG A 685 15.06 7.37 12.64
CA ARG A 685 14.51 8.71 12.69
C ARG A 685 14.65 9.35 14.09
N ALA A 686 14.38 8.60 15.15
CA ALA A 686 14.53 9.07 16.52
C ALA A 686 16.01 9.30 16.87
N LEU A 687 16.90 8.36 16.52
CA LEU A 687 18.35 8.54 16.69
C LEU A 687 18.86 9.79 15.95
N HIS A 688 18.45 9.99 14.71
CA HIS A 688 18.78 11.19 13.95
C HIS A 688 18.27 12.46 14.64
N HIS A 689 17.03 12.47 15.12
CA HIS A 689 16.44 13.61 15.84
C HIS A 689 17.28 13.96 17.10
N TYR A 690 17.51 13.01 17.99
CA TYR A 690 18.24 13.25 19.23
C TYR A 690 19.73 13.56 19.01
N SER A 691 20.31 13.12 17.89
CA SER A 691 21.71 13.44 17.53
C SER A 691 21.93 14.91 17.15
N GLN A 692 20.87 15.64 16.79
CA GLN A 692 20.96 17.07 16.45
C GLN A 692 21.12 17.97 17.69
N GLY A 693 20.90 17.42 18.86
CA GLY A 693 21.08 18.12 20.15
C GLY A 693 22.55 18.24 20.57
N SER A 694 22.74 18.43 21.84
CA SER A 694 24.08 18.46 22.48
C SER A 694 24.07 17.60 23.74
N GLY A 695 25.22 17.07 24.13
CA GLY A 695 25.37 16.28 25.35
C GLY A 695 25.59 14.79 25.07
N LYS A 696 25.76 14.03 26.18
CA LYS A 696 26.16 12.61 26.10
C LYS A 696 25.20 11.74 25.32
N ASN A 697 23.90 11.95 25.45
CA ASN A 697 22.89 11.16 24.72
C ASN A 697 22.90 11.50 23.23
N ALA A 698 23.12 12.78 22.85
CA ALA A 698 23.24 13.18 21.45
C ALA A 698 24.43 12.50 20.77
N ASP A 699 25.60 12.48 21.40
CA ASP A 699 26.80 11.79 20.88
C ASP A 699 26.55 10.29 20.68
N ARG A 700 25.89 9.65 21.66
CA ARG A 700 25.52 8.22 21.53
C ARG A 700 24.54 7.98 20.40
N CYS A 701 23.52 8.81 20.27
CA CYS A 701 22.54 8.71 19.17
C CYS A 701 23.22 8.83 17.81
N ALA A 702 24.22 9.73 17.64
CA ALA A 702 24.94 9.89 16.38
C ALA A 702 25.71 8.62 15.98
N ILE A 703 26.36 7.96 16.95
CA ILE A 703 27.08 6.70 16.72
C ILE A 703 26.09 5.59 16.35
N LEU A 704 25.06 5.37 17.17
CA LEU A 704 24.07 4.32 16.97
C LEU A 704 23.29 4.51 15.66
N TYR A 705 23.01 5.76 15.27
CA TYR A 705 22.41 6.09 14.00
C TYR A 705 23.24 5.58 12.82
N THR A 706 24.54 5.89 12.84
CA THR A 706 25.45 5.50 11.76
C THR A 706 25.52 3.98 11.61
N ASP A 707 25.69 3.27 12.73
CA ASP A 707 25.83 1.81 12.72
C ASP A 707 24.53 1.12 12.33
N LEU A 708 23.39 1.50 12.93
CA LEU A 708 22.09 0.91 12.60
C LEU A 708 21.68 1.15 11.15
N ARG A 709 21.96 2.36 10.63
CA ARG A 709 21.69 2.71 9.23
C ARG A 709 22.40 1.78 8.26
N LEU A 710 23.69 1.53 8.50
CA LEU A 710 24.49 0.64 7.65
C LEU A 710 24.00 -0.81 7.77
N ASN A 711 23.71 -1.29 8.97
CA ASN A 711 23.19 -2.64 9.21
C ASN A 711 21.91 -2.88 8.40
N ILE A 712 20.94 -1.96 8.46
CA ILE A 712 19.66 -2.09 7.75
C ILE A 712 19.86 -2.03 6.23
N ILE A 713 20.68 -1.11 5.72
CA ILE A 713 20.96 -1.01 4.28
C ILE A 713 21.57 -2.32 3.76
N HIS A 714 22.59 -2.85 4.42
CA HIS A 714 23.24 -4.11 4.01
C HIS A 714 22.25 -5.28 4.09
N THR A 715 21.52 -5.43 5.19
CA THR A 715 20.57 -6.54 5.37
C THR A 715 19.53 -6.61 4.24
N VAL A 716 18.93 -5.47 3.92
CA VAL A 716 17.89 -5.46 2.89
C VAL A 716 18.45 -5.61 1.48
N LEU A 717 19.56 -4.91 1.16
CA LEU A 717 20.10 -4.91 -0.20
C LEU A 717 20.86 -6.20 -0.54
N ASP A 718 21.61 -6.78 0.39
CA ASP A 718 22.30 -8.06 0.19
C ASP A 718 21.28 -9.19 -0.03
N GLU A 719 20.18 -9.19 0.74
CA GLU A 719 19.12 -10.18 0.56
C GLU A 719 18.32 -9.92 -0.72
N TYR A 720 18.11 -8.66 -1.13
CA TYR A 720 17.52 -8.32 -2.40
C TYR A 720 18.39 -8.79 -3.58
N GLU A 721 19.71 -8.60 -3.51
CA GLU A 721 20.66 -9.10 -4.52
C GLU A 721 20.62 -10.62 -4.61
N ARG A 722 20.53 -11.32 -3.47
CA ARG A 722 20.49 -12.78 -3.39
C ARG A 722 19.19 -13.38 -3.94
N THR A 723 18.02 -12.77 -3.65
CA THR A 723 16.70 -13.37 -3.91
C THR A 723 15.89 -12.66 -5.00
N GLY A 724 16.20 -11.41 -5.32
CA GLY A 724 15.39 -10.56 -6.19
C GLY A 724 14.14 -9.98 -5.52
N TYR A 725 13.94 -10.17 -4.21
CA TYR A 725 12.76 -9.77 -3.46
C TYR A 725 13.08 -8.93 -2.24
N THR A 726 12.17 -8.03 -1.88
CA THR A 726 12.03 -7.49 -0.53
C THR A 726 11.12 -8.40 0.29
N TRP A 727 11.42 -8.55 1.58
CA TRP A 727 10.76 -9.45 2.50
C TRP A 727 10.01 -8.70 3.59
N GLU A 728 9.02 -9.34 4.19
CA GLU A 728 8.19 -8.76 5.25
C GLU A 728 9.00 -8.46 6.51
N GLN A 729 9.87 -9.39 6.88
CA GLN A 729 10.79 -9.31 8.01
C GLN A 729 12.13 -10.00 7.67
N TYR A 730 13.13 -9.79 8.52
CA TYR A 730 14.47 -10.38 8.34
C TYR A 730 14.90 -11.10 9.60
N ASP A 731 15.66 -12.17 9.39
CA ASP A 731 16.25 -12.97 10.45
C ASP A 731 17.38 -12.20 11.14
N GLU A 732 17.42 -12.23 12.46
CA GLU A 732 18.32 -11.40 13.26
C GLU A 732 19.75 -11.93 13.34
N GLU A 733 19.99 -13.23 13.01
CA GLU A 733 21.31 -13.84 13.00
C GLU A 733 21.92 -13.89 11.60
N THR A 734 21.11 -14.15 10.58
CA THR A 734 21.58 -14.38 9.21
C THR A 734 21.32 -13.21 8.26
N GLY A 735 20.42 -12.30 8.59
CA GLY A 735 19.93 -11.24 7.69
C GLY A 735 19.04 -11.74 6.56
N HIS A 736 18.73 -13.05 6.50
CA HIS A 736 17.86 -13.58 5.44
C HIS A 736 16.41 -13.18 5.62
N GLY A 737 15.71 -13.03 4.49
CA GLY A 737 14.29 -12.72 4.47
C GLY A 737 13.44 -13.83 5.09
N ARG A 738 12.42 -13.43 5.84
CA ARG A 738 11.44 -14.30 6.49
C ARG A 738 10.03 -13.94 6.11
N ARG A 739 9.10 -14.89 6.19
CA ARG A 739 7.66 -14.76 5.96
C ARG A 739 7.32 -14.40 4.49
N ASN A 740 6.56 -13.34 4.27
CA ASN A 740 6.00 -13.06 2.95
C ASN A 740 6.97 -12.31 2.02
N HIS A 741 6.99 -12.74 0.74
CA HIS A 741 7.73 -12.08 -0.34
C HIS A 741 7.02 -12.32 -1.70
N PRO A 742 7.05 -11.36 -2.64
CA PRO A 742 7.54 -9.99 -2.51
C PRO A 742 6.71 -9.21 -1.47
N PHE A 743 7.39 -8.48 -0.59
CA PHE A 743 6.76 -7.55 0.35
C PHE A 743 7.22 -6.13 0.01
N THR A 744 6.49 -5.47 -0.86
CA THR A 744 6.88 -4.19 -1.47
C THR A 744 6.39 -2.96 -0.69
N GLY A 745 5.72 -3.18 0.43
CA GLY A 745 5.21 -2.15 1.32
C GLY A 745 6.30 -1.46 2.14
N TRP A 746 6.24 -1.52 3.46
CA TRP A 746 7.15 -0.79 4.36
C TRP A 746 8.64 -1.14 4.23
N THR A 747 9.00 -2.31 3.67
CA THR A 747 10.41 -2.63 3.41
C THR A 747 11.05 -1.65 2.43
N SER A 748 10.27 -1.00 1.59
CA SER A 748 10.70 0.08 0.70
C SER A 748 11.28 1.30 1.44
N LEU A 749 11.04 1.45 2.75
CA LEU A 749 11.63 2.49 3.59
C LEU A 749 13.17 2.46 3.59
N VAL A 750 13.79 1.32 3.21
CA VAL A 750 15.25 1.26 3.02
C VAL A 750 15.75 2.35 2.08
N VAL A 751 14.98 2.75 1.07
CA VAL A 751 15.36 3.83 0.13
C VAL A 751 15.42 5.19 0.84
N LEU A 752 14.48 5.46 1.75
CA LEU A 752 14.52 6.67 2.59
C LEU A 752 15.70 6.66 3.56
N ILE A 753 16.02 5.48 4.11
CA ILE A 753 17.20 5.28 4.97
C ILE A 753 18.48 5.54 4.18
N MET A 754 18.60 5.05 2.95
CA MET A 754 19.73 5.31 2.05
C MET A 754 19.88 6.80 1.72
N ALA A 755 18.77 7.48 1.49
CA ALA A 755 18.73 8.90 1.13
C ALA A 755 18.72 9.85 2.34
N GLU A 756 18.75 9.32 3.56
CA GLU A 756 18.65 10.08 4.85
C GLU A 756 17.45 11.04 4.87
N LYS A 757 16.31 10.58 4.33
CA LYS A 757 15.08 11.35 4.30
C LYS A 757 14.19 10.98 5.48
N TYR A 758 14.29 11.80 6.53
CA TYR A 758 13.46 11.70 7.72
C TYR A 758 12.63 12.98 7.86
N HIS A 759 11.32 12.84 7.88
CA HIS A 759 10.45 13.97 8.14
C HIS A 759 10.64 14.44 9.59
N THR A 760 10.94 15.72 9.76
CA THR A 760 11.40 16.31 11.04
C THR A 760 10.29 17.01 11.82
N THR A 761 9.09 17.04 11.32
CA THR A 761 8.00 17.82 11.89
C THR A 761 7.38 17.19 13.12
N TYR A 762 8.09 17.32 14.23
CA TYR A 762 7.43 17.29 15.53
C TYR A 762 7.79 18.56 16.26
N PRO A 763 6.82 19.31 16.79
CA PRO A 763 7.14 20.37 17.72
C PRO A 763 7.95 19.70 18.85
N THR A 764 9.18 20.10 19.03
CA THR A 764 9.95 19.79 20.23
C THR A 764 9.10 20.20 21.40
N LEU A 765 8.70 19.25 22.24
CA LEU A 765 8.13 19.53 23.54
C LEU A 765 9.17 20.41 24.26
N SER A 766 8.87 21.71 24.44
CA SER A 766 9.77 22.74 24.97
C SER A 766 10.07 22.53 26.44
#